data_bd1c26c8db37a39559524268377dea06
#
_entry.id   bd1c26c8db37a39559524268377dea06
#
_cell.length_a   1.000
_cell.length_b   1.000
_cell.length_c   1.000
_cell.angle_alpha   90.00
_cell.angle_beta   90.00
_cell.angle_gamma   90.00
#
_symmetry.space_group_name_H-M   'P 1'
#
loop_
_entity.id
_entity.type
_entity.pdbx_description
1 polymer ?
#
loop_
_entity_poly.entity_id
_entity_poly.type
_entity_poly.pdbx_seq_one_letter_code
_entity_poly.pdbx_strand_id
1 'polypeptide(L)'
;MSKAMQICGWLLVLLCSSQALAASTNDSQKVYFVATEADDVVSRVIFDDVAYRFNIDIEYVNYSSFDAILKSVEAGISDFAANVTYTPERAERFDFSRPTNIEYTYLFSKTNLHLEEMSKVGVPAGTIYGELILQNYPKIELIDYYGSAEAKSLLENNQVDGVVDAINQLKPMLLAGFDAQLLNDRISIQPVSIVTPKGENAELLLEIERYVHSARVQKLLRESIQKYQFDIRKHALRQAVIDSGLNIQRPLKVKLENVSPFATYHTDGGVSGISADIVFRACDILLLKCELASKANETWESMYNDIRQQHIDIIAPLTITEQRKSIVNFSESYYHPEAVMIKREGYKDFVYSNVSELIAERIGVIKDDFFADLLHRMLPRKELNTFLTQEELIEGLMTEKVDYIVMSRGNFNLFLRESEQLLPFVEDSMIGGFYNFDVAIGFTKTPLGESLATLFSRAIKMMDTQKIIKTYDYQPDWRATLVVEKRFTRHSQWLFATAFGLLVIVALYLNKQSNTDNLTKLGNRRALYRRYSRGLAGKISVVYLDLNHFKQINDNYGHEIGDKVLKQLAHRILQVWKGHAYRIGGDEFILVGNIKRDQLEEIQAYLQRFVFVDVERDVSFDVTVAVGVSTDRDSYMSLQEVLHQTDQAMYETKHQRNVVTPIRMRHR
;
A
#
# COMPACT_ATOMS: atom_id res chain seq x y z
N MET A 1 47.51 -33.41 32.22
CA MET A 1 46.51 -32.59 32.92
C MET A 1 47.05 -32.25 34.32
N SER A 2 48.01 -31.38 34.49
CA SER A 2 48.52 -30.98 35.82
C SER A 2 49.61 -29.91 35.69
N LYS A 3 49.41 -28.83 34.99
CA LYS A 3 50.23 -27.61 35.03
C LYS A 3 49.50 -26.32 34.60
N ALA A 4 48.22 -26.42 34.20
CA ALA A 4 47.40 -25.25 33.82
C ALA A 4 46.48 -24.72 34.94
N MET A 5 46.48 -25.37 36.10
CA MET A 5 45.57 -25.01 37.23
C MET A 5 46.26 -24.29 38.39
N GLN A 6 47.57 -24.05 38.33
CA GLN A 6 48.32 -23.29 39.36
C GLN A 6 48.63 -21.81 38.96
N ILE A 7 48.38 -21.39 37.72
CA ILE A 7 48.61 -20.00 37.28
C ILE A 7 47.35 -19.15 37.43
N CYS A 8 46.13 -19.75 37.47
CA CYS A 8 44.88 -19.00 37.75
C CYS A 8 44.65 -18.64 39.21
N GLY A 9 45.37 -19.27 40.17
CA GLY A 9 45.19 -19.00 41.58
C GLY A 9 45.93 -17.74 42.09
N TRP A 10 46.94 -17.25 41.42
CA TRP A 10 47.73 -16.09 41.79
C TRP A 10 47.32 -14.77 41.14
N LEU A 11 46.47 -14.81 40.12
CA LEU A 11 45.91 -13.61 39.49
C LEU A 11 44.57 -13.15 40.13
N LEU A 12 43.95 -13.98 40.98
CA LEU A 12 42.72 -13.64 41.70
C LEU A 12 43.00 -13.03 43.10
N VAL A 13 44.23 -13.10 43.64
CA VAL A 13 44.60 -12.51 44.95
C VAL A 13 45.20 -11.11 44.78
N LEU A 14 45.60 -10.70 43.57
CA LEU A 14 46.11 -9.34 43.31
C LEU A 14 45.04 -8.37 42.78
N LEU A 15 43.83 -8.84 42.55
CA LEU A 15 42.66 -8.02 42.16
C LEU A 15 41.70 -7.70 43.32
N CYS A 16 41.94 -8.26 44.53
CA CYS A 16 41.13 -7.99 45.72
C CYS A 16 41.73 -6.98 46.71
N SER A 17 42.87 -6.34 46.41
CA SER A 17 43.49 -5.37 47.32
C SER A 17 43.53 -3.92 46.80
N SER A 18 42.78 -3.61 45.75
CA SER A 18 42.59 -2.22 45.28
C SER A 18 41.14 -1.73 45.30
N GLN A 19 40.23 -2.40 46.03
CA GLN A 19 38.86 -1.96 46.25
C GLN A 19 38.60 -1.62 47.74
N ALA A 20 39.41 -0.78 48.30
CA ALA A 20 39.10 -0.17 49.58
C ALA A 20 39.65 1.26 49.57
N LEU A 21 38.94 2.15 48.89
CA LEU A 21 38.74 3.58 49.18
C LEU A 21 37.97 4.21 47.97
N ALA A 22 36.84 3.68 47.64
CA ALA A 22 35.79 4.51 47.05
C ALA A 22 34.96 4.97 48.25
N ALA A 23 35.25 6.16 48.73
CA ALA A 23 34.35 6.86 49.61
C ALA A 23 32.97 6.86 48.96
N SER A 24 31.98 6.26 49.61
CA SER A 24 30.58 6.51 49.30
C SER A 24 30.34 7.99 49.60
N THR A 25 30.53 8.84 48.62
CA THR A 25 29.77 10.06 48.59
C THR A 25 28.33 9.56 48.46
N ASN A 26 27.57 9.61 49.54
CA ASN A 26 26.15 9.72 49.53
C ASN A 26 25.87 11.04 48.76
N ASP A 27 25.91 10.99 47.43
CA ASP A 27 25.27 11.94 46.59
C ASP A 27 23.79 11.66 46.82
N SER A 28 23.18 12.33 47.78
CA SER A 28 21.76 12.38 47.94
C SER A 28 21.26 12.95 46.63
N GLN A 29 20.70 12.09 45.77
CA GLN A 29 20.14 12.45 44.48
C GLN A 29 19.18 13.61 44.74
N LYS A 30 19.42 14.77 44.12
CA LYS A 30 18.62 15.96 44.36
C LYS A 30 17.19 15.68 43.91
N VAL A 31 16.25 15.75 44.88
CA VAL A 31 14.83 15.64 44.61
C VAL A 31 14.30 16.98 44.11
N TYR A 32 13.62 17.01 43.00
CA TYR A 32 12.99 18.21 42.48
C TYR A 32 11.47 18.12 42.65
N PHE A 33 10.87 19.22 43.11
CA PHE A 33 9.43 19.31 43.35
C PHE A 33 8.75 19.95 42.15
N VAL A 34 7.75 19.24 41.58
CA VAL A 34 6.95 19.73 40.48
C VAL A 34 5.55 20.08 40.97
N ALA A 35 5.19 21.36 40.87
CA ALA A 35 3.83 21.82 41.19
C ALA A 35 2.86 21.39 40.06
N THR A 36 1.77 20.77 40.45
CA THR A 36 0.77 20.25 39.50
C THR A 36 -0.62 20.23 40.11
N GLU A 37 -1.65 20.10 39.29
CA GLU A 37 -3.00 19.74 39.77
C GLU A 37 -3.16 18.20 39.79
N ALA A 38 -4.16 17.74 40.49
CA ALA A 38 -4.56 16.34 40.40
C ALA A 38 -4.95 16.00 38.94
N ASP A 39 -4.60 14.81 38.47
CA ASP A 39 -4.90 14.34 37.10
C ASP A 39 -4.22 15.16 35.95
N ASP A 40 -3.20 15.96 36.24
CA ASP A 40 -2.39 16.62 35.18
C ASP A 40 -1.51 15.59 34.45
N VAL A 41 -2.04 15.04 33.39
CA VAL A 41 -1.36 14.05 32.55
C VAL A 41 -0.16 14.63 31.82
N VAL A 42 -0.20 15.91 31.42
CA VAL A 42 0.86 16.55 30.63
C VAL A 42 2.13 16.68 31.46
N SER A 43 2.02 17.29 32.65
CA SER A 43 3.16 17.44 33.59
C SER A 43 3.75 16.07 33.93
N ARG A 44 2.94 15.06 34.22
CA ARG A 44 3.42 13.71 34.56
C ARG A 44 4.17 13.06 33.41
N VAL A 45 3.64 13.08 32.19
CA VAL A 45 4.29 12.47 31.00
C VAL A 45 5.64 13.14 30.73
N ILE A 46 5.73 14.47 30.86
CA ILE A 46 6.96 15.20 30.63
C ILE A 46 7.98 14.85 31.71
N PHE A 47 7.64 15.04 33.00
CA PHE A 47 8.57 14.94 34.07
C PHE A 47 8.93 13.50 34.47
N ASP A 48 8.07 12.51 34.25
CA ASP A 48 8.43 11.10 34.42
C ASP A 48 9.51 10.68 33.40
N ASP A 49 9.40 11.11 32.14
CA ASP A 49 10.39 10.81 31.09
C ASP A 49 11.67 11.63 31.31
N VAL A 50 11.59 12.86 31.83
CA VAL A 50 12.72 13.70 32.28
C VAL A 50 13.46 13.03 33.45
N ALA A 51 12.75 12.57 34.50
CA ALA A 51 13.32 11.86 35.63
C ALA A 51 14.14 10.66 35.17
N TYR A 52 13.55 9.83 34.32
CA TYR A 52 14.23 8.66 33.74
C TYR A 52 15.48 9.05 32.93
N ARG A 53 15.38 10.09 32.10
CA ARG A 53 16.48 10.49 31.20
C ARG A 53 17.66 11.12 31.88
N PHE A 54 17.40 11.97 32.86
CA PHE A 54 18.43 12.72 33.59
C PHE A 54 18.86 12.05 34.88
N ASN A 55 18.27 10.92 35.23
CA ASN A 55 18.52 10.19 36.51
C ASN A 55 18.38 11.11 37.74
N ILE A 56 17.26 11.85 37.77
CA ILE A 56 16.87 12.74 38.86
C ILE A 56 15.60 12.23 39.52
N ASP A 57 15.40 12.52 40.80
CA ASP A 57 14.18 12.19 41.51
C ASP A 57 13.20 13.37 41.41
N ILE A 58 11.95 13.06 41.11
CA ILE A 58 10.88 14.06 40.99
C ILE A 58 9.73 13.68 41.93
N GLU A 59 9.32 14.66 42.75
CA GLU A 59 8.13 14.57 43.57
C GLU A 59 7.07 15.57 43.11
N TYR A 60 5.84 15.10 42.95
CA TYR A 60 4.73 15.93 42.52
C TYR A 60 3.97 16.49 43.72
N VAL A 61 3.86 17.83 43.78
CA VAL A 61 3.10 18.56 44.80
C VAL A 61 1.77 19.00 44.18
N ASN A 62 0.68 18.43 44.66
CA ASN A 62 -0.66 18.72 44.14
C ASN A 62 -1.28 19.96 44.78
N TYR A 63 -1.71 20.89 43.96
CA TYR A 63 -2.44 22.12 44.36
C TYR A 63 -3.87 22.07 43.84
N SER A 64 -4.74 22.85 44.49
CA SER A 64 -6.17 22.90 44.16
C SER A 64 -6.53 23.93 43.09
N SER A 65 -5.60 24.80 42.72
CA SER A 65 -5.82 25.84 41.71
C SER A 65 -4.51 26.21 41.01
N PHE A 66 -4.64 26.73 39.78
CA PHE A 66 -3.52 27.22 38.99
C PHE A 66 -2.77 28.39 39.65
N ASP A 67 -3.49 29.28 40.32
CA ASP A 67 -2.90 30.40 41.06
C ASP A 67 -2.01 29.88 42.22
N ALA A 68 -2.42 28.80 42.93
CA ALA A 68 -1.64 28.18 43.96
C ALA A 68 -0.36 27.51 43.42
N ILE A 69 -0.39 26.95 42.23
CA ILE A 69 0.78 26.40 41.51
C ILE A 69 1.79 27.53 41.26
N LEU A 70 1.37 28.64 40.67
CA LEU A 70 2.26 29.77 40.39
C LEU A 70 2.89 30.36 41.67
N LYS A 71 2.09 30.52 42.72
CA LYS A 71 2.60 31.00 44.03
C LYS A 71 3.62 30.04 44.67
N SER A 72 3.42 28.73 44.49
CA SER A 72 4.38 27.72 45.02
C SER A 72 5.73 27.79 44.30
N VAL A 73 5.70 27.94 42.95
CA VAL A 73 6.93 28.08 42.16
C VAL A 73 7.62 29.42 42.50
N GLU A 74 6.86 30.52 42.54
CA GLU A 74 7.41 31.84 42.89
C GLU A 74 8.10 31.88 44.25
N ALA A 75 7.53 31.16 45.23
CA ALA A 75 8.08 31.04 46.55
C ALA A 75 9.26 30.04 46.68
N GLY A 76 9.64 29.34 45.59
CA GLY A 76 10.70 28.31 45.61
C GLY A 76 10.30 27.05 46.40
N ILE A 77 9.01 26.86 46.71
CA ILE A 77 8.52 25.62 47.35
C ILE A 77 8.51 24.48 46.35
N SER A 78 8.20 24.78 45.09
CA SER A 78 8.31 23.85 43.96
C SER A 78 9.36 24.36 42.99
N ASP A 79 10.18 23.46 42.45
CA ASP A 79 11.23 23.76 41.48
C ASP A 79 10.71 24.05 40.07
N PHE A 80 9.64 23.35 39.69
CA PHE A 80 9.07 23.44 38.34
C PHE A 80 7.54 23.41 38.35
N ALA A 81 6.96 23.98 37.28
CA ALA A 81 5.62 23.70 36.85
C ALA A 81 5.58 23.63 35.31
N ALA A 82 4.68 22.80 34.74
CA ALA A 82 4.40 22.79 33.30
C ALA A 82 3.07 23.45 33.01
N ASN A 83 2.69 23.49 31.71
CA ASN A 83 1.44 24.06 31.22
C ASN A 83 1.21 25.54 31.58
N VAL A 84 2.28 26.30 31.70
CA VAL A 84 2.19 27.74 32.00
C VAL A 84 2.31 28.55 30.72
N THR A 85 1.26 29.32 30.42
CA THR A 85 1.27 30.27 29.31
C THR A 85 2.17 31.44 29.61
N TYR A 86 3.01 31.82 28.65
CA TYR A 86 3.87 32.98 28.76
C TYR A 86 3.05 34.27 28.76
N THR A 87 3.30 35.15 29.75
CA THR A 87 2.91 36.55 29.72
C THR A 87 4.11 37.43 30.20
N PRO A 88 4.23 38.69 29.75
CA PRO A 88 5.29 39.59 30.20
C PRO A 88 5.34 39.72 31.72
N GLU A 89 4.20 39.80 32.37
CA GLU A 89 4.07 39.89 33.84
C GLU A 89 4.62 38.66 34.52
N ARG A 90 4.31 37.47 34.03
CA ARG A 90 4.82 36.19 34.56
C ARG A 90 6.33 36.05 34.34
N ALA A 91 6.88 36.56 33.24
CA ALA A 91 8.31 36.50 32.93
C ALA A 91 9.18 37.35 33.88
N GLU A 92 8.59 38.27 34.64
CA GLU A 92 9.27 39.00 35.71
C GLU A 92 9.55 38.09 36.92
N ARG A 93 8.69 37.10 37.17
CA ARG A 93 8.71 36.18 38.32
C ARG A 93 9.27 34.81 38.05
N PHE A 94 9.23 34.36 36.81
CA PHE A 94 9.62 33.01 36.38
C PHE A 94 10.62 33.04 35.24
N ASP A 95 11.45 32.02 35.14
CA ASP A 95 12.16 31.69 33.92
C ASP A 95 11.36 30.63 33.15
N PHE A 96 11.19 30.87 31.84
CA PHE A 96 10.39 30.05 30.94
C PHE A 96 11.24 29.23 29.99
N SER A 97 10.87 27.96 29.74
CA SER A 97 11.33 27.23 28.57
C SER A 97 10.68 27.82 27.29
N ARG A 98 11.19 27.48 26.12
CA ARG A 98 10.38 27.61 24.90
C ARG A 98 9.13 26.75 25.03
N PRO A 99 8.04 27.07 24.29
CA PRO A 99 6.80 26.29 24.35
C PRO A 99 7.04 24.81 24.15
N THR A 100 6.53 23.98 25.05
CA THR A 100 6.68 22.53 25.02
C THR A 100 5.50 21.83 24.36
N ASN A 101 4.32 22.41 24.43
CA ASN A 101 3.07 21.90 23.86
C ASN A 101 2.04 23.04 23.74
N ILE A 102 0.86 22.69 23.25
CA ILE A 102 -0.33 23.55 23.27
C ILE A 102 -1.22 23.15 24.43
N GLU A 103 -1.97 24.09 24.97
CA GLU A 103 -2.97 23.81 25.96
C GLU A 103 -4.24 23.23 25.34
N TYR A 104 -4.74 22.14 25.94
CA TYR A 104 -6.00 21.52 25.55
C TYR A 104 -7.13 22.11 26.39
N THR A 105 -7.84 23.09 25.82
CA THR A 105 -8.91 23.82 26.49
C THR A 105 -10.27 23.23 26.15
N TYR A 106 -11.09 23.00 27.17
CA TYR A 106 -12.42 22.39 27.04
C TYR A 106 -13.50 23.34 27.52
N LEU A 107 -14.64 23.28 26.86
CA LEU A 107 -15.91 23.82 27.33
C LEU A 107 -16.72 22.67 27.96
N PHE A 108 -17.06 22.81 29.23
CA PHE A 108 -17.91 21.88 29.97
C PHE A 108 -19.30 22.47 30.11
N SER A 109 -20.37 21.71 29.82
CA SER A 109 -21.75 22.18 29.94
C SER A 109 -22.71 21.00 30.23
N LYS A 110 -23.92 21.31 30.73
CA LYS A 110 -25.01 20.34 30.89
C LYS A 110 -25.66 19.94 29.57
N THR A 111 -25.70 20.91 28.66
CA THR A 111 -26.32 20.80 27.34
C THR A 111 -25.22 20.96 26.29
N ASN A 112 -25.35 20.32 25.16
CA ASN A 112 -24.35 20.39 24.08
C ASN A 112 -24.37 21.77 23.36
N LEU A 113 -24.47 22.86 24.13
CA LEU A 113 -24.44 24.24 23.62
C LEU A 113 -23.01 24.59 23.19
N HIS A 114 -22.90 25.32 22.10
CA HIS A 114 -21.65 25.90 21.65
C HIS A 114 -21.39 27.22 22.39
N LEU A 115 -20.12 27.61 22.47
CA LEU A 115 -19.71 28.86 23.16
C LEU A 115 -20.45 30.11 22.65
N GLU A 116 -20.79 30.12 21.36
CA GLU A 116 -21.53 31.20 20.68
C GLU A 116 -22.98 31.42 21.21
N GLU A 117 -23.55 30.37 21.78
CA GLU A 117 -24.94 30.33 22.27
C GLU A 117 -25.03 30.63 23.78
N MET A 118 -23.89 30.83 24.44
CA MET A 118 -23.81 31.00 25.88
C MET A 118 -23.85 32.52 26.25
N SER A 119 -24.46 32.81 27.38
CA SER A 119 -24.53 34.14 27.95
C SER A 119 -23.53 34.34 29.11
N LYS A 120 -23.33 33.29 29.91
CA LYS A 120 -22.46 33.30 31.09
C LYS A 120 -21.52 32.10 31.08
N VAL A 121 -20.23 32.36 31.25
CA VAL A 121 -19.20 31.31 31.21
C VAL A 121 -18.26 31.45 32.42
N GLY A 122 -18.07 30.36 33.14
CA GLY A 122 -17.09 30.26 34.22
C GLY A 122 -15.67 30.07 33.67
N VAL A 123 -14.71 30.79 34.24
CA VAL A 123 -13.28 30.66 33.90
C VAL A 123 -12.44 30.55 35.18
N PRO A 124 -11.34 29.76 35.17
CA PRO A 124 -10.48 29.66 36.35
C PRO A 124 -9.76 31.00 36.61
N ALA A 125 -9.80 31.48 37.85
CA ALA A 125 -9.14 32.69 38.25
C ALA A 125 -7.61 32.66 37.99
N GLY A 126 -7.08 33.77 37.48
CA GLY A 126 -5.64 33.88 37.17
C GLY A 126 -5.19 33.23 35.88
N THR A 127 -6.12 32.70 35.08
CA THR A 127 -5.84 32.19 33.73
C THR A 127 -6.11 33.26 32.66
N ILE A 128 -5.64 32.99 31.44
CA ILE A 128 -5.87 33.88 30.30
C ILE A 128 -7.18 33.59 29.54
N TYR A 129 -7.94 32.57 29.96
CA TYR A 129 -9.11 32.09 29.21
C TYR A 129 -10.18 33.18 29.05
N GLY A 130 -10.36 33.99 30.10
CA GLY A 130 -11.31 35.09 30.05
C GLY A 130 -10.99 36.08 28.93
N GLU A 131 -9.73 36.48 28.78
CA GLU A 131 -9.30 37.37 27.71
C GLU A 131 -9.51 36.77 26.33
N LEU A 132 -9.15 35.46 26.16
CA LEU A 132 -9.29 34.75 24.91
C LEU A 132 -10.77 34.59 24.47
N ILE A 133 -11.66 34.39 25.45
CA ILE A 133 -13.10 34.28 25.18
C ILE A 133 -13.63 35.68 24.76
N LEU A 134 -13.33 36.74 25.50
CA LEU A 134 -13.83 38.08 25.21
C LEU A 134 -13.31 38.62 23.87
N GLN A 135 -12.12 38.23 23.41
CA GLN A 135 -11.61 38.64 22.10
C GLN A 135 -12.51 38.16 20.96
N ASN A 136 -13.09 36.97 21.07
CA ASN A 136 -13.95 36.40 20.03
C ASN A 136 -15.45 36.49 20.34
N TYR A 137 -15.82 36.57 21.62
CA TYR A 137 -17.18 36.54 22.13
C TYR A 137 -17.43 37.65 23.18
N PRO A 138 -17.37 38.93 22.81
CA PRO A 138 -17.37 40.05 23.75
C PRO A 138 -18.68 40.23 24.53
N LYS A 139 -19.74 39.51 24.19
CA LYS A 139 -21.04 39.56 24.85
C LYS A 139 -21.18 38.58 26.01
N ILE A 140 -20.24 37.68 26.19
CA ILE A 140 -20.27 36.67 27.26
C ILE A 140 -19.91 37.32 28.58
N GLU A 141 -20.72 37.11 29.61
CA GLU A 141 -20.41 37.46 30.99
C GLU A 141 -19.49 36.38 31.59
N LEU A 142 -18.33 36.77 32.10
CA LEU A 142 -17.38 35.87 32.71
C LEU A 142 -17.55 35.83 34.22
N ILE A 143 -17.45 34.62 34.80
CA ILE A 143 -17.46 34.39 36.26
C ILE A 143 -16.20 33.63 36.64
N ASP A 144 -15.35 34.24 37.45
CA ASP A 144 -14.14 33.60 37.96
C ASP A 144 -14.50 32.56 39.01
N TYR A 145 -13.74 31.43 39.01
CA TYR A 145 -13.86 30.39 40.02
C TYR A 145 -12.49 29.85 40.46
N TYR A 146 -12.46 29.21 41.61
CA TYR A 146 -11.25 28.63 42.19
C TYR A 146 -11.39 27.10 42.37
N GLY A 147 -10.81 26.35 41.47
CA GLY A 147 -10.77 24.86 41.49
C GLY A 147 -12.05 24.16 41.06
N SER A 148 -11.92 22.85 40.87
CA SER A 148 -12.94 22.01 40.23
C SER A 148 -14.27 21.91 41.00
N ALA A 149 -14.24 22.03 42.33
CA ALA A 149 -15.45 21.97 43.14
C ALA A 149 -16.38 23.17 42.92
N GLU A 150 -15.80 24.38 42.79
CA GLU A 150 -16.57 25.60 42.51
C GLU A 150 -17.07 25.59 41.08
N ALA A 151 -16.22 25.22 40.11
CA ALA A 151 -16.60 25.05 38.71
C ALA A 151 -17.82 24.14 38.54
N LYS A 152 -17.80 22.99 39.21
CA LYS A 152 -18.92 22.02 39.23
C LYS A 152 -20.17 22.63 39.85
N SER A 153 -20.04 23.32 40.99
CA SER A 153 -21.17 23.99 41.68
C SER A 153 -21.82 25.07 40.80
N LEU A 154 -21.03 25.89 40.08
CA LEU A 154 -21.54 26.89 39.13
C LEU A 154 -22.44 26.25 38.05
N LEU A 155 -22.00 25.11 37.49
CA LEU A 155 -22.80 24.40 36.48
C LEU A 155 -24.01 23.71 37.10
N GLU A 156 -23.87 23.02 38.24
CA GLU A 156 -24.99 22.33 38.92
C GLU A 156 -26.12 23.27 39.29
N ASN A 157 -25.78 24.47 39.76
CA ASN A 157 -26.74 25.49 40.17
C ASN A 157 -27.22 26.42 39.05
N ASN A 158 -26.84 26.15 37.76
CA ASN A 158 -27.17 26.93 36.59
C ASN A 158 -26.79 28.44 36.77
N GLN A 159 -25.65 28.71 37.43
CA GLN A 159 -25.13 30.07 37.56
C GLN A 159 -24.34 30.48 36.31
N VAL A 160 -23.84 29.48 35.57
CA VAL A 160 -23.20 29.63 34.25
C VAL A 160 -23.79 28.63 33.26
N ASP A 161 -23.74 28.98 31.97
CA ASP A 161 -24.16 28.09 30.88
C ASP A 161 -23.07 27.04 30.56
N GLY A 162 -21.81 27.42 30.77
CA GLY A 162 -20.64 26.56 30.58
C GLY A 162 -19.45 27.01 31.44
N VAL A 163 -18.49 26.12 31.56
CA VAL A 163 -17.20 26.38 32.23
C VAL A 163 -16.10 26.05 31.24
N VAL A 164 -15.12 26.94 31.10
CA VAL A 164 -13.93 26.71 30.26
C VAL A 164 -12.75 26.41 31.16
N ASP A 165 -12.06 25.30 30.90
CA ASP A 165 -10.87 24.88 31.65
C ASP A 165 -9.96 23.95 30.84
N ALA A 166 -8.81 23.61 31.37
CA ALA A 166 -7.81 22.72 30.78
C ALA A 166 -8.18 21.25 30.89
N ILE A 167 -7.38 20.40 30.24
CA ILE A 167 -7.56 18.92 30.16
C ILE A 167 -7.59 18.23 31.53
N ASN A 168 -6.93 18.77 32.57
CA ASN A 168 -6.94 18.25 33.95
C ASN A 168 -8.35 18.20 34.55
N GLN A 169 -9.27 19.08 34.12
CA GLN A 169 -10.67 19.08 34.53
C GLN A 169 -11.54 18.10 33.74
N LEU A 170 -11.04 17.47 32.68
CA LEU A 170 -11.81 16.57 31.82
C LEU A 170 -12.44 15.41 32.62
N LYS A 171 -11.64 14.75 33.49
CA LYS A 171 -12.11 13.60 34.27
C LYS A 171 -13.18 13.99 35.32
N PRO A 172 -12.96 14.96 36.22
CA PRO A 172 -13.96 15.31 37.23
C PRO A 172 -15.27 15.83 36.63
N MET A 173 -15.21 16.57 35.50
CA MET A 173 -16.40 17.11 34.84
C MET A 173 -17.19 16.02 34.10
N LEU A 174 -16.52 15.14 33.34
CA LEU A 174 -17.19 14.05 32.66
C LEU A 174 -17.83 13.03 33.63
N LEU A 175 -17.17 12.72 34.77
CA LEU A 175 -17.74 11.87 35.79
C LEU A 175 -18.90 12.51 36.55
N ALA A 176 -18.97 13.84 36.57
CA ALA A 176 -20.12 14.58 37.08
C ALA A 176 -21.30 14.63 36.08
N GLY A 177 -21.14 14.06 34.89
CA GLY A 177 -22.20 13.99 33.87
C GLY A 177 -22.24 15.18 32.91
N PHE A 178 -21.29 16.11 32.99
CA PHE A 178 -21.19 17.23 32.04
C PHE A 178 -20.61 16.76 30.69
N ASP A 179 -21.02 17.39 29.61
CA ASP A 179 -20.39 17.22 28.29
C ASP A 179 -19.11 18.06 28.19
N ALA A 180 -18.15 17.63 27.39
CA ALA A 180 -16.88 18.30 27.19
C ALA A 180 -16.59 18.48 25.69
N GLN A 181 -16.48 19.72 25.24
CA GLN A 181 -16.11 20.11 23.89
C GLN A 181 -14.72 20.72 23.87
N LEU A 182 -13.86 20.27 22.94
CA LEU A 182 -12.55 20.89 22.74
C LEU A 182 -12.72 22.24 22.03
N LEU A 183 -12.13 23.28 22.59
CA LEU A 183 -12.24 24.66 22.11
C LEU A 183 -11.06 25.12 21.24
N ASN A 184 -10.03 24.29 21.04
CA ASN A 184 -8.81 24.70 20.34
C ASN A 184 -9.05 25.25 18.91
N ASP A 185 -10.17 24.91 18.28
CA ASP A 185 -10.55 25.42 16.96
C ASP A 185 -11.46 26.69 17.05
N ARG A 186 -11.87 27.10 18.25
CA ARG A 186 -12.84 28.17 18.49
C ARG A 186 -12.26 29.42 19.16
N ILE A 187 -11.18 29.22 19.93
CA ILE A 187 -10.41 30.28 20.58
C ILE A 187 -8.95 30.16 20.17
N SER A 188 -8.18 31.26 20.35
CA SER A 188 -6.75 31.24 20.01
C SER A 188 -6.01 30.20 20.82
N ILE A 189 -5.29 29.29 20.12
CA ILE A 189 -4.45 28.28 20.76
C ILE A 189 -3.30 28.97 21.49
N GLN A 190 -3.10 28.63 22.77
CA GLN A 190 -2.00 29.16 23.54
C GLN A 190 -0.88 28.13 23.68
N PRO A 191 0.35 28.48 23.32
CA PRO A 191 1.51 27.67 23.64
C PRO A 191 1.80 27.74 25.13
N VAL A 192 2.15 26.60 25.71
CA VAL A 192 2.52 26.49 27.14
C VAL A 192 3.94 26.01 27.32
N SER A 193 4.55 26.41 28.42
CA SER A 193 5.94 26.23 28.74
C SER A 193 6.11 25.58 30.11
N ILE A 194 7.31 25.08 30.38
CA ILE A 194 7.77 24.72 31.70
C ILE A 194 8.36 26.01 32.33
N VAL A 195 8.08 26.23 33.60
CA VAL A 195 8.61 27.37 34.39
C VAL A 195 9.37 26.89 35.62
N THR A 196 10.29 27.75 36.06
CA THR A 196 11.05 27.61 37.30
C THR A 196 11.11 28.98 37.99
N PRO A 197 11.39 29.08 39.30
CA PRO A 197 11.59 30.36 39.97
C PRO A 197 12.64 31.21 39.26
N LYS A 198 12.47 32.53 39.29
CA LYS A 198 13.38 33.44 38.58
C LYS A 198 14.83 33.30 39.04
N GLY A 199 15.73 32.98 38.10
CA GLY A 199 17.16 32.80 38.35
C GLY A 199 17.56 31.43 38.94
N GLU A 200 16.59 30.54 39.18
CA GLU A 200 16.86 29.21 39.70
C GLU A 200 16.72 28.11 38.66
N ASN A 201 17.50 27.03 38.79
CA ASN A 201 17.43 25.85 37.90
C ASN A 201 17.54 26.12 36.39
N ALA A 202 18.05 27.30 35.96
CA ALA A 202 18.03 27.75 34.56
C ALA A 202 18.79 26.80 33.59
N GLU A 203 19.93 26.25 34.05
CA GLU A 203 20.70 25.28 33.22
C GLU A 203 19.92 23.98 33.02
N LEU A 204 19.33 23.43 34.08
CA LEU A 204 18.51 22.21 33.99
C LEU A 204 17.27 22.45 33.16
N LEU A 205 16.61 23.61 33.31
CA LEU A 205 15.45 23.98 32.47
C LEU A 205 15.82 23.97 30.99
N LEU A 206 16.99 24.49 30.61
CA LEU A 206 17.46 24.50 29.22
C LEU A 206 17.76 23.08 28.71
N GLU A 207 18.28 22.20 29.54
CA GLU A 207 18.49 20.79 29.16
C GLU A 207 17.16 20.04 29.00
N ILE A 208 16.24 20.22 29.95
CA ILE A 208 14.86 19.68 29.85
C ILE A 208 14.17 20.16 28.57
N GLU A 209 14.26 21.48 28.28
CA GLU A 209 13.69 22.06 27.06
C GLU A 209 14.18 21.35 25.79
N ARG A 210 15.52 21.21 25.63
CA ARG A 210 16.09 20.51 24.46
C ARG A 210 15.60 19.08 24.36
N TYR A 211 15.48 18.39 25.48
CA TYR A 211 15.01 17.01 25.50
C TYR A 211 13.54 16.88 25.17
N VAL A 212 12.70 17.72 25.74
CA VAL A 212 11.24 17.72 25.48
C VAL A 212 10.92 18.03 24.02
N HIS A 213 11.72 18.85 23.35
CA HIS A 213 11.57 19.12 21.92
C HIS A 213 12.03 17.97 21.00
N SER A 214 12.57 16.88 21.54
CA SER A 214 12.91 15.72 20.71
C SER A 214 11.65 15.06 20.12
N ALA A 215 11.78 14.52 18.90
CA ALA A 215 10.66 13.85 18.20
C ALA A 215 10.07 12.70 19.04
N ARG A 216 10.90 12.01 19.81
CA ARG A 216 10.48 10.93 20.70
C ARG A 216 9.53 11.44 21.78
N VAL A 217 9.91 12.49 22.53
CA VAL A 217 9.10 13.01 23.65
C VAL A 217 7.81 13.66 23.11
N GLN A 218 7.88 14.40 22.01
CA GLN A 218 6.71 14.99 21.38
C GLN A 218 5.71 13.94 20.91
N LYS A 219 6.19 12.82 20.39
CA LYS A 219 5.34 11.68 20.03
C LYS A 219 4.72 11.02 21.26
N LEU A 220 5.52 10.75 22.29
CA LEU A 220 5.08 10.17 23.57
C LEU A 220 3.98 11.04 24.21
N LEU A 221 4.20 12.35 24.27
CA LEU A 221 3.24 13.29 24.85
C LEU A 221 1.90 13.26 24.10
N ARG A 222 1.93 13.34 22.78
CA ARG A 222 0.72 13.29 21.95
C ARG A 222 -0.06 11.98 22.13
N GLU A 223 0.64 10.84 22.08
CA GLU A 223 0.00 9.52 22.24
C GLU A 223 -0.57 9.33 23.65
N SER A 224 0.13 9.82 24.68
CA SER A 224 -0.32 9.75 26.08
C SER A 224 -1.56 10.62 26.31
N ILE A 225 -1.58 11.84 25.77
CA ILE A 225 -2.75 12.72 25.86
C ILE A 225 -3.96 12.11 25.14
N GLN A 226 -3.78 11.60 23.92
CA GLN A 226 -4.86 10.96 23.17
C GLN A 226 -5.42 9.73 23.92
N LYS A 227 -4.53 8.92 24.48
CA LYS A 227 -4.92 7.77 25.28
C LYS A 227 -5.69 8.19 26.53
N TYR A 228 -5.19 9.19 27.27
CA TYR A 228 -5.86 9.72 28.46
C TYR A 228 -7.27 10.23 28.13
N GLN A 229 -7.42 11.06 27.09
CA GLN A 229 -8.72 11.56 26.65
C GLN A 229 -9.69 10.43 26.31
N PHE A 230 -9.21 9.40 25.60
CA PHE A 230 -10.01 8.26 25.24
C PHE A 230 -10.44 7.44 26.47
N ASP A 231 -9.50 7.13 27.36
CA ASP A 231 -9.75 6.29 28.54
C ASP A 231 -10.74 6.98 29.52
N ILE A 232 -10.60 8.28 29.72
CA ILE A 232 -11.51 9.04 30.59
C ILE A 232 -12.92 9.11 30.00
N ARG A 233 -13.05 9.43 28.71
CA ARG A 233 -14.34 9.46 28.04
C ARG A 233 -15.02 8.08 28.06
N LYS A 234 -14.25 7.03 27.81
CA LYS A 234 -14.73 5.65 27.90
C LYS A 234 -15.23 5.31 29.31
N HIS A 235 -14.48 5.71 30.34
CA HIS A 235 -14.88 5.47 31.72
C HIS A 235 -16.18 6.23 32.08
N ALA A 236 -16.28 7.52 31.71
CA ALA A 236 -17.47 8.31 31.94
C ALA A 236 -18.70 7.75 31.21
N LEU A 237 -18.54 7.27 29.96
CA LEU A 237 -19.65 6.63 29.24
C LEU A 237 -20.12 5.34 29.89
N ARG A 238 -19.20 4.53 30.39
CA ARG A 238 -19.54 3.31 31.13
C ARG A 238 -20.29 3.61 32.42
N GLN A 239 -19.90 4.67 33.11
CA GLN A 239 -20.66 5.12 34.28
C GLN A 239 -22.05 5.60 33.88
N ALA A 240 -22.18 6.36 32.79
CA ALA A 240 -23.48 6.80 32.27
C ALA A 240 -24.39 5.62 31.87
N VAL A 241 -23.82 4.53 31.33
CA VAL A 241 -24.59 3.27 31.09
C VAL A 241 -25.15 2.69 32.42
N ILE A 242 -24.32 2.66 33.45
CA ILE A 242 -24.75 2.15 34.79
C ILE A 242 -25.86 3.04 35.37
N ASP A 243 -25.64 4.36 35.33
CA ASP A 243 -26.56 5.36 35.89
C ASP A 243 -27.91 5.42 35.13
N SER A 244 -27.91 5.07 33.83
CA SER A 244 -29.13 4.96 33.02
C SER A 244 -30.06 3.81 33.41
N GLY A 245 -29.64 2.89 34.29
CA GLY A 245 -30.37 1.71 34.67
C GLY A 245 -30.52 0.65 33.59
N LEU A 246 -29.74 0.73 32.52
CA LEU A 246 -29.74 -0.26 31.44
C LEU A 246 -29.27 -1.62 31.95
N ASN A 247 -30.00 -2.68 31.58
CA ASN A 247 -29.59 -4.05 31.90
C ASN A 247 -28.42 -4.49 30.96
N ILE A 248 -27.19 -4.26 31.41
CA ILE A 248 -25.97 -4.62 30.70
C ILE A 248 -25.80 -6.12 30.44
N GLN A 249 -26.54 -6.98 31.13
CA GLN A 249 -26.47 -8.43 30.92
C GLN A 249 -27.39 -8.89 29.79
N ARG A 250 -28.43 -8.11 29.46
CA ARG A 250 -29.30 -8.41 28.32
C ARG A 250 -28.58 -8.13 27.01
N PRO A 251 -28.43 -9.14 26.13
CA PRO A 251 -27.86 -8.89 24.82
C PRO A 251 -28.80 -8.01 23.97
N LEU A 252 -28.23 -7.01 23.32
CA LEU A 252 -28.90 -6.17 22.32
C LEU A 252 -28.86 -6.88 20.97
N LYS A 253 -30.05 -7.08 20.38
CA LYS A 253 -30.16 -7.69 19.06
C LYS A 253 -29.87 -6.66 17.97
N VAL A 254 -28.81 -6.89 17.19
CA VAL A 254 -28.36 -6.04 16.10
C VAL A 254 -28.67 -6.67 14.76
N LYS A 255 -29.30 -5.94 13.87
CA LYS A 255 -29.42 -6.32 12.47
C LYS A 255 -28.60 -5.38 11.59
N LEU A 256 -27.78 -5.97 10.72
CA LEU A 256 -26.95 -5.27 9.74
C LEU A 256 -27.37 -5.70 8.35
N GLU A 257 -27.71 -4.74 7.50
CA GLU A 257 -28.01 -5.00 6.09
C GLU A 257 -26.74 -5.40 5.33
N ASN A 258 -26.79 -6.51 4.60
CA ASN A 258 -25.66 -6.98 3.78
C ASN A 258 -25.49 -6.12 2.53
N VAL A 259 -25.01 -4.91 2.72
CA VAL A 259 -24.73 -3.93 1.67
C VAL A 259 -23.34 -3.33 1.89
N SER A 260 -22.44 -3.65 1.01
CA SER A 260 -21.09 -3.05 1.01
C SER A 260 -21.14 -1.55 0.64
N PRO A 261 -20.31 -0.66 1.21
CA PRO A 261 -19.23 -0.92 2.16
C PRO A 261 -19.67 -0.93 3.63
N PHE A 262 -20.98 -0.95 3.91
CA PHE A 262 -21.53 -0.81 5.27
C PHE A 262 -21.42 -2.09 6.09
N ALA A 263 -21.84 -3.21 5.54
CA ALA A 263 -21.66 -4.52 6.14
C ALA A 263 -21.52 -5.60 5.05
N THR A 264 -20.58 -6.51 5.24
CA THR A 264 -20.32 -7.67 4.38
C THR A 264 -20.20 -8.90 5.26
N TYR A 265 -21.01 -9.93 4.97
CA TYR A 265 -21.02 -11.20 5.70
C TYR A 265 -19.98 -12.14 5.11
N HIS A 266 -19.19 -12.75 5.98
CA HIS A 266 -18.16 -13.71 5.61
C HIS A 266 -18.64 -15.15 5.80
N THR A 267 -18.00 -16.07 5.11
CA THR A 267 -18.33 -17.52 5.15
C THR A 267 -18.07 -18.17 6.52
N ASP A 268 -17.22 -17.56 7.33
CA ASP A 268 -16.92 -17.96 8.72
C ASP A 268 -17.96 -17.49 9.74
N GLY A 269 -19.00 -16.76 9.28
CA GLY A 269 -20.05 -16.19 10.13
C GLY A 269 -19.72 -14.81 10.69
N GLY A 270 -18.53 -14.25 10.36
CA GLY A 270 -18.16 -12.88 10.72
C GLY A 270 -18.84 -11.84 9.84
N VAL A 271 -18.87 -10.60 10.30
CA VAL A 271 -19.33 -9.44 9.55
C VAL A 271 -18.30 -8.32 9.67
N SER A 272 -18.02 -7.63 8.58
CA SER A 272 -17.14 -6.47 8.54
C SER A 272 -17.75 -5.35 7.70
N GLY A 273 -17.27 -4.14 7.85
CA GLY A 273 -17.75 -2.97 7.11
C GLY A 273 -17.89 -1.75 8.02
N ILE A 274 -18.18 -0.58 7.42
CA ILE A 274 -18.26 0.69 8.17
C ILE A 274 -19.25 0.60 9.32
N SER A 275 -20.49 0.18 9.05
CA SER A 275 -21.55 0.09 10.06
C SER A 275 -21.30 -1.03 11.06
N ALA A 276 -20.80 -2.17 10.59
CA ALA A 276 -20.46 -3.30 11.45
C ALA A 276 -19.40 -2.90 12.49
N ASP A 277 -18.29 -2.33 12.04
CA ASP A 277 -17.20 -1.91 12.92
C ASP A 277 -17.65 -0.82 13.89
N ILE A 278 -18.42 0.17 13.44
CA ILE A 278 -18.89 1.26 14.30
C ILE A 278 -19.85 0.74 15.36
N VAL A 279 -20.83 -0.10 15.00
CA VAL A 279 -21.81 -0.66 15.95
C VAL A 279 -21.10 -1.50 17.01
N PHE A 280 -20.28 -2.48 16.62
CA PHE A 280 -19.64 -3.37 17.57
C PHE A 280 -18.58 -2.68 18.44
N ARG A 281 -17.82 -1.71 17.88
CA ARG A 281 -16.89 -0.90 18.68
C ARG A 281 -17.63 0.01 19.68
N ALA A 282 -18.81 0.55 19.31
CA ALA A 282 -19.63 1.28 20.25
C ALA A 282 -20.11 0.38 21.39
N CYS A 283 -20.56 -0.85 21.09
CA CYS A 283 -20.92 -1.83 22.10
C CYS A 283 -19.76 -2.11 23.07
N ASP A 284 -18.52 -2.28 22.55
CA ASP A 284 -17.32 -2.50 23.38
C ASP A 284 -16.98 -1.30 24.27
N ILE A 285 -17.07 -0.09 23.73
CA ILE A 285 -16.84 1.14 24.51
C ILE A 285 -17.83 1.23 25.66
N LEU A 286 -19.10 0.95 25.40
CA LEU A 286 -20.21 1.04 26.34
C LEU A 286 -20.31 -0.17 27.29
N LEU A 287 -19.52 -1.24 27.09
CA LEU A 287 -19.65 -2.53 27.77
C LEU A 287 -21.03 -3.17 27.62
N LEU A 288 -21.71 -2.96 26.51
CA LEU A 288 -22.98 -3.59 26.20
C LEU A 288 -22.73 -4.88 25.39
N LYS A 289 -23.51 -5.90 25.66
CA LYS A 289 -23.49 -7.13 24.86
C LYS A 289 -24.34 -6.94 23.62
N CYS A 290 -23.75 -7.01 22.45
CA CYS A 290 -24.43 -6.90 21.16
C CYS A 290 -24.33 -8.23 20.41
N GLU A 291 -25.46 -8.75 19.95
CA GLU A 291 -25.52 -10.00 19.21
C GLU A 291 -26.08 -9.77 17.82
N LEU A 292 -25.34 -10.24 16.78
CA LEU A 292 -25.78 -10.18 15.40
C LEU A 292 -26.98 -11.12 15.21
N ALA A 293 -28.16 -10.57 14.92
CA ALA A 293 -29.41 -11.30 14.73
C ALA A 293 -29.81 -11.46 13.25
N SER A 294 -29.19 -10.69 12.33
CA SER A 294 -29.44 -10.75 10.90
C SER A 294 -28.68 -11.87 10.21
N LYS A 295 -29.17 -12.26 9.03
CA LYS A 295 -28.54 -13.24 8.13
C LYS A 295 -28.11 -12.57 6.84
N ALA A 296 -27.11 -13.13 6.17
CA ALA A 296 -26.56 -12.59 4.93
C ALA A 296 -27.60 -12.38 3.80
N ASN A 297 -28.64 -13.17 3.76
CA ASN A 297 -29.72 -13.13 2.74
C ASN A 297 -31.03 -12.52 3.27
N GLU A 298 -31.00 -11.84 4.38
CA GLU A 298 -32.18 -11.17 4.93
C GLU A 298 -32.48 -9.88 4.18
N THR A 299 -33.76 -9.68 3.82
CA THR A 299 -34.17 -8.48 3.09
C THR A 299 -34.26 -7.25 3.99
N TRP A 300 -34.03 -6.08 3.43
CA TRP A 300 -34.21 -4.80 4.11
C TRP A 300 -35.62 -4.66 4.73
N GLU A 301 -36.65 -5.00 3.98
CA GLU A 301 -38.05 -4.92 4.44
C GLU A 301 -38.30 -5.75 5.71
N SER A 302 -37.76 -6.98 5.77
CA SER A 302 -37.82 -7.82 6.95
C SER A 302 -37.18 -7.17 8.17
N MET A 303 -35.94 -6.67 8.02
CA MET A 303 -35.19 -6.01 9.09
C MET A 303 -35.87 -4.72 9.56
N TYR A 304 -36.39 -3.92 8.63
CA TYR A 304 -37.10 -2.69 8.96
C TYR A 304 -38.44 -2.92 9.64
N ASN A 305 -39.18 -4.01 9.31
CA ASN A 305 -40.36 -4.43 10.03
C ASN A 305 -40.05 -4.89 11.45
N ASP A 306 -38.94 -5.60 11.66
CA ASP A 306 -38.53 -6.05 12.97
C ASP A 306 -38.20 -4.89 13.93
N ILE A 307 -37.52 -3.81 13.45
CA ILE A 307 -37.27 -2.65 14.31
C ILE A 307 -38.57 -1.91 14.62
N ARG A 308 -39.53 -1.81 13.69
CA ARG A 308 -40.85 -1.22 13.91
C ARG A 308 -41.64 -1.99 14.91
N GLN A 309 -41.57 -3.33 14.90
CA GLN A 309 -42.26 -4.22 15.82
C GLN A 309 -41.51 -4.44 17.13
N GLN A 310 -40.35 -3.80 17.31
CA GLN A 310 -39.51 -3.90 18.50
C GLN A 310 -38.97 -5.32 18.77
N HIS A 311 -38.80 -6.14 17.71
CA HIS A 311 -38.22 -7.48 17.81
C HIS A 311 -36.70 -7.44 17.92
N ILE A 312 -36.08 -6.33 17.49
CA ILE A 312 -34.66 -6.05 17.57
C ILE A 312 -34.41 -4.68 18.21
N ASP A 313 -33.23 -4.45 18.70
CA ASP A 313 -32.88 -3.20 19.40
C ASP A 313 -32.17 -2.19 18.46
N ILE A 314 -31.35 -2.68 17.53
CA ILE A 314 -30.42 -1.90 16.69
C ILE A 314 -30.51 -2.34 15.24
N ILE A 315 -30.57 -1.37 14.32
CA ILE A 315 -30.45 -1.59 12.88
C ILE A 315 -29.42 -0.63 12.28
N ALA A 316 -28.56 -1.12 11.38
CA ALA A 316 -27.61 -0.31 10.61
C ALA A 316 -27.23 -0.99 9.26
N PRO A 317 -26.83 -0.23 8.23
CA PRO A 317 -26.90 1.25 8.14
C PRO A 317 -28.34 1.75 8.06
N LEU A 318 -28.59 2.94 8.52
CA LEU A 318 -29.89 3.55 8.37
C LEU A 318 -29.75 5.04 7.97
N THR A 319 -30.25 5.39 6.80
CA THR A 319 -30.28 6.78 6.35
C THR A 319 -31.31 7.59 7.12
N ILE A 320 -30.90 8.75 7.62
CA ILE A 320 -31.75 9.67 8.36
C ILE A 320 -32.74 10.34 7.39
N THR A 321 -34.04 10.13 7.64
CA THR A 321 -35.13 10.84 6.96
C THR A 321 -36.19 11.28 7.95
N GLU A 322 -36.96 12.34 7.64
CA GLU A 322 -38.03 12.80 8.53
C GLU A 322 -39.10 11.72 8.78
N GLN A 323 -39.41 10.91 7.77
CA GLN A 323 -40.34 9.81 7.92
C GLN A 323 -39.81 8.76 8.92
N ARG A 324 -38.49 8.39 8.80
CA ARG A 324 -37.90 7.38 9.68
C ARG A 324 -37.72 7.87 11.12
N LYS A 325 -37.51 9.21 11.34
CA LYS A 325 -37.45 9.80 12.69
C LYS A 325 -38.72 9.56 13.51
N SER A 326 -39.86 9.43 12.84
CA SER A 326 -41.11 9.10 13.54
C SER A 326 -41.19 7.65 14.03
N ILE A 327 -40.37 6.75 13.46
CA ILE A 327 -40.42 5.31 13.65
C ILE A 327 -39.28 4.81 14.54
N VAL A 328 -38.08 5.40 14.40
CA VAL A 328 -36.87 5.01 15.12
C VAL A 328 -36.20 6.22 15.75
N ASN A 329 -35.37 5.98 16.77
CA ASN A 329 -34.43 6.94 17.31
C ASN A 329 -33.10 6.76 16.57
N PHE A 330 -32.42 7.83 16.27
CA PHE A 330 -31.14 7.80 15.56
C PHE A 330 -29.96 8.15 16.46
N SER A 331 -28.82 7.50 16.24
CA SER A 331 -27.55 8.06 16.69
C SER A 331 -27.19 9.31 15.88
N GLU A 332 -26.14 10.00 16.28
CA GLU A 332 -25.44 10.91 15.36
C GLU A 332 -25.00 10.17 14.09
N SER A 333 -25.01 10.89 12.96
CA SER A 333 -24.49 10.33 11.71
C SER A 333 -22.99 10.10 11.80
N TYR A 334 -22.55 8.97 11.26
CA TYR A 334 -21.13 8.60 11.26
C TYR A 334 -20.53 8.58 9.85
N TYR A 335 -21.35 8.65 8.81
CA TYR A 335 -20.92 8.63 7.43
C TYR A 335 -21.84 9.48 6.54
N HIS A 336 -21.27 10.22 5.58
CA HIS A 336 -21.95 11.15 4.71
C HIS A 336 -21.63 10.84 3.24
N PRO A 337 -22.17 9.76 2.68
CA PRO A 337 -21.91 9.39 1.30
C PRO A 337 -22.65 10.30 0.32
N GLU A 338 -22.12 10.36 -0.92
CA GLU A 338 -22.76 11.07 -2.02
C GLU A 338 -23.56 10.11 -2.90
N ALA A 339 -24.76 10.50 -3.28
CA ALA A 339 -25.56 9.84 -4.29
C ALA A 339 -25.10 10.27 -5.70
N VAL A 340 -24.88 9.30 -6.58
CA VAL A 340 -24.45 9.53 -7.96
C VAL A 340 -25.38 8.81 -8.95
N MET A 341 -25.53 9.40 -10.15
CA MET A 341 -26.23 8.77 -11.27
C MET A 341 -25.24 8.00 -12.12
N ILE A 342 -25.56 6.73 -12.37
CA ILE A 342 -24.72 5.82 -13.15
C ILE A 342 -25.42 5.47 -14.45
N LYS A 343 -24.67 5.49 -15.53
CA LYS A 343 -25.12 5.20 -16.90
C LYS A 343 -24.14 4.27 -17.62
N ARG A 344 -24.55 3.79 -18.80
CA ARG A 344 -23.63 3.10 -19.72
C ARG A 344 -22.62 4.10 -20.29
N GLU A 345 -21.40 3.66 -20.46
CA GLU A 345 -20.34 4.46 -21.09
C GLU A 345 -20.73 4.89 -22.50
N GLY A 346 -20.56 6.16 -22.81
CA GLY A 346 -20.93 6.73 -24.09
C GLY A 346 -22.43 7.02 -24.26
N TYR A 347 -23.27 6.70 -23.28
CA TYR A 347 -24.69 7.02 -23.35
C TYR A 347 -24.92 8.49 -22.99
N LYS A 348 -25.37 9.29 -23.97
CA LYS A 348 -25.72 10.73 -23.81
C LYS A 348 -24.71 11.52 -22.97
N ASP A 349 -23.43 11.40 -23.30
CA ASP A 349 -22.37 12.14 -22.60
C ASP A 349 -22.56 13.64 -22.77
N PHE A 350 -22.36 14.40 -21.67
CA PHE A 350 -22.46 15.86 -21.61
C PHE A 350 -23.85 16.43 -21.97
N VAL A 351 -24.92 15.66 -21.81
CA VAL A 351 -26.28 16.09 -22.13
C VAL A 351 -26.99 16.67 -20.92
N TYR A 352 -26.87 16.03 -19.76
CA TYR A 352 -27.57 16.39 -18.54
C TYR A 352 -26.64 16.95 -17.50
N SER A 353 -27.02 18.05 -16.87
CA SER A 353 -26.25 18.73 -15.81
C SER A 353 -26.92 18.61 -14.44
N ASN A 354 -28.15 18.13 -14.38
CA ASN A 354 -28.92 18.00 -13.15
C ASN A 354 -29.85 16.78 -13.20
N VAL A 355 -30.10 16.15 -12.07
CA VAL A 355 -31.00 15.00 -11.94
C VAL A 355 -32.42 15.30 -12.44
N SER A 356 -32.90 16.55 -12.26
CA SER A 356 -34.23 16.94 -12.74
C SER A 356 -34.40 16.87 -14.26
N GLU A 357 -33.31 16.95 -15.02
CA GLU A 357 -33.33 16.83 -16.48
C GLU A 357 -33.53 15.39 -16.95
N LEU A 358 -33.32 14.40 -16.08
CA LEU A 358 -33.52 12.97 -16.36
C LEU A 358 -35.00 12.56 -16.43
N ILE A 359 -35.92 13.52 -16.47
CA ILE A 359 -37.36 13.24 -16.52
C ILE A 359 -37.76 12.37 -17.72
N ALA A 360 -37.03 12.46 -18.82
CA ALA A 360 -37.28 11.69 -20.05
C ALA A 360 -36.60 10.29 -20.06
N GLU A 361 -35.67 10.05 -19.13
CA GLU A 361 -34.87 8.81 -19.09
C GLU A 361 -35.54 7.73 -18.24
N ARG A 362 -35.26 6.46 -18.50
CA ARG A 362 -35.71 5.35 -17.64
C ARG A 362 -34.74 5.20 -16.48
N ILE A 363 -35.21 5.49 -15.27
CA ILE A 363 -34.40 5.45 -14.06
C ILE A 363 -34.76 4.21 -13.24
N GLY A 364 -33.73 3.40 -12.93
CA GLY A 364 -33.85 2.22 -12.07
C GLY A 364 -33.52 2.55 -10.62
N VAL A 365 -34.29 1.99 -9.69
CA VAL A 365 -34.11 2.07 -8.24
C VAL A 365 -34.43 0.74 -7.57
N ILE A 366 -33.90 0.50 -6.37
CA ILE A 366 -34.34 -0.62 -5.53
C ILE A 366 -35.64 -0.24 -4.87
N LYS A 367 -36.57 -1.17 -4.84
CA LYS A 367 -37.91 -0.99 -4.24
C LYS A 367 -37.79 -0.67 -2.74
N ASP A 368 -38.53 0.36 -2.28
CA ASP A 368 -38.60 0.79 -0.88
C ASP A 368 -37.24 1.21 -0.27
N ASP A 369 -36.24 1.50 -1.12
CA ASP A 369 -34.94 2.05 -0.72
C ASP A 369 -34.99 3.58 -0.57
N PHE A 370 -34.00 4.11 0.13
CA PHE A 370 -33.79 5.57 0.29
C PHE A 370 -33.74 6.31 -1.06
N PHE A 371 -33.07 5.75 -2.06
CA PHE A 371 -32.91 6.39 -3.37
C PHE A 371 -34.23 6.46 -4.15
N ALA A 372 -35.12 5.47 -3.97
CA ALA A 372 -36.47 5.52 -4.54
C ALA A 372 -37.25 6.70 -3.94
N ASP A 373 -37.24 6.84 -2.60
CA ASP A 373 -37.90 7.95 -1.90
C ASP A 373 -37.27 9.32 -2.26
N LEU A 374 -35.95 9.37 -2.39
CA LEU A 374 -35.23 10.60 -2.77
C LEU A 374 -35.64 11.04 -4.18
N LEU A 375 -35.59 10.14 -5.16
CA LEU A 375 -35.96 10.47 -6.54
C LEU A 375 -37.43 10.76 -6.71
N HIS A 376 -38.35 10.10 -5.98
CA HIS A 376 -39.75 10.48 -5.96
C HIS A 376 -39.99 11.91 -5.46
N ARG A 377 -39.20 12.37 -4.49
CA ARG A 377 -39.28 13.78 -4.02
C ARG A 377 -38.71 14.75 -5.03
N MET A 378 -37.59 14.39 -5.69
CA MET A 378 -36.94 15.26 -6.67
C MET A 378 -37.66 15.26 -8.01
N LEU A 379 -38.29 14.14 -8.38
CA LEU A 379 -39.00 13.90 -9.64
C LEU A 379 -40.45 13.39 -9.40
N PRO A 380 -41.34 14.16 -8.79
CA PRO A 380 -42.61 13.65 -8.23
C PRO A 380 -43.59 13.10 -9.30
N ARG A 381 -43.39 13.39 -10.59
CA ARG A 381 -44.23 12.89 -11.69
C ARG A 381 -43.53 11.80 -12.52
N LYS A 382 -42.35 11.38 -12.08
CA LYS A 382 -41.55 10.38 -12.78
C LYS A 382 -41.91 8.98 -12.29
N GLU A 383 -42.26 8.08 -13.21
CA GLU A 383 -42.31 6.64 -12.92
C GLU A 383 -40.90 6.09 -12.87
N LEU A 384 -40.53 5.46 -11.75
CA LEU A 384 -39.26 4.81 -11.55
C LEU A 384 -39.40 3.31 -11.80
N ASN A 385 -38.42 2.71 -12.44
CA ASN A 385 -38.35 1.26 -12.63
C ASN A 385 -37.77 0.62 -11.36
N THR A 386 -38.60 -0.14 -10.63
CA THR A 386 -38.21 -0.76 -9.37
C THR A 386 -37.67 -2.16 -9.57
N PHE A 387 -36.58 -2.49 -8.86
CA PHE A 387 -35.95 -3.80 -8.80
C PHE A 387 -35.91 -4.28 -7.36
N LEU A 388 -35.77 -5.60 -7.14
CA LEU A 388 -35.76 -6.17 -5.79
C LEU A 388 -34.36 -6.21 -5.19
N THR A 389 -33.33 -6.37 -6.03
CA THR A 389 -31.93 -6.48 -5.60
C THR A 389 -31.02 -5.57 -6.41
N GLN A 390 -29.81 -5.34 -5.88
CA GLN A 390 -28.78 -4.55 -6.58
C GLN A 390 -28.31 -5.25 -7.87
N GLU A 391 -28.23 -6.57 -7.86
CA GLU A 391 -27.84 -7.37 -9.02
C GLU A 391 -28.86 -7.20 -10.15
N GLU A 392 -30.17 -7.27 -9.85
CA GLU A 392 -31.24 -7.03 -10.84
C GLU A 392 -31.20 -5.60 -11.38
N LEU A 393 -30.90 -4.62 -10.53
CA LEU A 393 -30.76 -3.21 -10.92
C LEU A 393 -29.63 -3.02 -11.92
N ILE A 394 -28.48 -3.63 -11.65
CA ILE A 394 -27.29 -3.58 -12.52
C ILE A 394 -27.55 -4.33 -13.83
N GLU A 395 -28.18 -5.51 -13.78
CA GLU A 395 -28.60 -6.24 -14.96
C GLU A 395 -29.58 -5.42 -15.81
N GLY A 396 -30.48 -4.67 -15.16
CA GLY A 396 -31.40 -3.76 -15.81
C GLY A 396 -30.69 -2.65 -16.61
N LEU A 397 -29.58 -2.10 -16.07
CA LEU A 397 -28.75 -1.14 -16.77
C LEU A 397 -27.94 -1.79 -17.91
N MET A 398 -27.46 -3.01 -17.71
CA MET A 398 -26.71 -3.77 -18.72
C MET A 398 -27.57 -4.17 -19.91
N THR A 399 -28.80 -4.61 -19.65
CA THR A 399 -29.77 -5.07 -20.66
C THR A 399 -30.62 -3.95 -21.26
N GLU A 400 -30.29 -2.70 -20.96
CA GLU A 400 -30.99 -1.52 -21.48
C GLU A 400 -32.48 -1.42 -21.06
N LYS A 401 -32.87 -2.09 -19.99
CA LYS A 401 -34.22 -1.93 -19.41
C LYS A 401 -34.34 -0.54 -18.78
N VAL A 402 -33.23 -0.01 -18.22
CA VAL A 402 -33.10 1.34 -17.72
C VAL A 402 -31.88 2.03 -18.31
N ASP A 403 -31.89 3.37 -18.29
CA ASP A 403 -30.84 4.19 -18.88
C ASP A 403 -29.91 4.74 -17.80
N TYR A 404 -30.43 4.99 -16.62
CA TYR A 404 -29.75 5.45 -15.43
C TYR A 404 -30.13 4.61 -14.21
N ILE A 405 -29.19 4.44 -13.29
CA ILE A 405 -29.44 3.93 -11.95
C ILE A 405 -28.81 4.87 -10.92
N VAL A 406 -29.28 4.82 -9.69
CA VAL A 406 -28.72 5.62 -8.58
C VAL A 406 -28.14 4.70 -7.51
N MET A 407 -26.99 5.09 -6.97
CA MET A 407 -26.38 4.47 -5.80
C MET A 407 -25.41 5.44 -5.11
N SER A 408 -24.86 5.07 -3.96
CA SER A 408 -23.76 5.85 -3.38
C SER A 408 -22.49 5.65 -4.20
N ARG A 409 -21.64 6.71 -4.28
CA ARG A 409 -20.34 6.63 -4.98
C ARG A 409 -19.46 5.53 -4.41
N GLY A 410 -19.43 5.38 -3.07
CA GLY A 410 -18.67 4.31 -2.42
C GLY A 410 -19.11 2.92 -2.85
N ASN A 411 -20.43 2.67 -2.92
CA ASN A 411 -20.98 1.41 -3.36
C ASN A 411 -20.66 1.13 -4.84
N PHE A 412 -20.76 2.13 -5.70
CA PHE A 412 -20.39 2.00 -7.11
C PHE A 412 -18.90 1.67 -7.30
N ASN A 413 -18.01 2.36 -6.59
CA ASN A 413 -16.58 2.11 -6.64
C ASN A 413 -16.22 0.69 -6.18
N LEU A 414 -16.88 0.22 -5.11
CA LEU A 414 -16.67 -1.12 -4.61
C LEU A 414 -17.15 -2.18 -5.60
N PHE A 415 -18.34 -1.98 -6.17
CA PHE A 415 -18.88 -2.86 -7.22
C PHE A 415 -17.93 -2.98 -8.41
N LEU A 416 -17.34 -1.86 -8.89
CA LEU A 416 -16.34 -1.88 -9.95
C LEU A 416 -15.08 -2.65 -9.56
N ARG A 417 -14.67 -2.56 -8.30
CA ARG A 417 -13.50 -3.30 -7.79
C ARG A 417 -13.72 -4.80 -7.75
N GLU A 418 -14.89 -5.23 -7.27
CA GLU A 418 -15.21 -6.65 -7.08
C GLU A 418 -15.53 -7.37 -8.39
N SER A 419 -15.96 -6.63 -9.43
CA SER A 419 -16.31 -7.22 -10.73
C SER A 419 -15.13 -7.81 -11.51
N GLU A 420 -13.86 -7.52 -11.13
CA GLU A 420 -12.63 -7.93 -11.84
C GLU A 420 -12.62 -7.61 -13.35
N GLN A 421 -13.72 -7.08 -13.88
CA GLN A 421 -13.93 -6.74 -15.29
C GLN A 421 -14.17 -5.24 -15.46
N LEU A 422 -13.71 -4.70 -16.57
CA LEU A 422 -14.04 -3.34 -16.96
C LEU A 422 -15.49 -3.33 -17.45
N LEU A 423 -16.42 -3.03 -16.54
CA LEU A 423 -17.83 -2.90 -16.90
C LEU A 423 -18.06 -1.59 -17.68
N PRO A 424 -19.01 -1.59 -18.65
CA PRO A 424 -19.31 -0.42 -19.46
C PRO A 424 -20.18 0.61 -18.71
N PHE A 425 -19.93 0.81 -17.42
CA PHE A 425 -20.67 1.73 -16.57
C PHE A 425 -19.80 2.88 -16.08
N VAL A 426 -20.38 4.06 -16.03
CA VAL A 426 -19.73 5.29 -15.57
C VAL A 426 -20.67 6.12 -14.73
N GLU A 427 -20.13 6.82 -13.75
CA GLU A 427 -20.82 7.95 -13.13
C GLU A 427 -21.03 9.05 -14.17
N ASP A 428 -22.21 9.66 -14.20
CA ASP A 428 -22.41 10.84 -15.03
C ASP A 428 -21.70 12.03 -14.42
N SER A 429 -20.54 12.36 -14.97
CA SER A 429 -19.64 13.38 -14.45
C SER A 429 -20.20 14.80 -14.49
N MET A 430 -21.18 15.07 -15.34
CA MET A 430 -21.83 16.37 -15.43
C MET A 430 -22.85 16.58 -14.31
N ILE A 431 -23.55 15.51 -13.94
CA ILE A 431 -24.48 15.53 -12.79
C ILE A 431 -23.66 15.44 -11.49
N GLY A 432 -22.60 14.60 -11.48
CA GLY A 432 -21.73 14.41 -10.32
C GLY A 432 -22.46 13.88 -9.09
N GLY A 433 -21.92 14.18 -7.90
CA GLY A 433 -22.59 13.91 -6.63
C GLY A 433 -23.73 14.90 -6.43
N PHE A 434 -24.96 14.45 -6.53
CA PHE A 434 -26.14 15.34 -6.55
C PHE A 434 -26.84 15.45 -5.18
N TYR A 435 -26.54 14.57 -4.24
CA TYR A 435 -27.13 14.57 -2.90
C TYR A 435 -26.23 13.92 -1.88
N ASN A 436 -25.99 14.61 -0.75
CA ASN A 436 -25.32 14.05 0.43
C ASN A 436 -26.38 13.58 1.41
N PHE A 437 -26.22 12.38 1.97
CA PHE A 437 -27.16 11.85 2.94
C PHE A 437 -26.44 11.32 4.18
N ASP A 438 -27.17 11.40 5.30
CA ASP A 438 -26.62 11.03 6.61
C ASP A 438 -26.93 9.59 6.93
N VAL A 439 -25.90 8.80 7.21
CA VAL A 439 -26.03 7.41 7.66
C VAL A 439 -25.74 7.34 9.13
N ALA A 440 -26.66 6.72 9.86
CA ALA A 440 -26.64 6.56 11.31
C ALA A 440 -27.04 5.16 11.74
N ILE A 441 -27.02 4.92 13.06
CA ILE A 441 -27.57 3.71 13.68
C ILE A 441 -29.01 4.03 14.10
N GLY A 442 -29.95 3.14 13.76
CA GLY A 442 -31.34 3.22 14.18
C GLY A 442 -31.62 2.36 15.42
N PHE A 443 -32.40 2.89 16.32
CA PHE A 443 -32.84 2.24 17.56
C PHE A 443 -34.35 2.22 17.64
N THR A 444 -34.93 1.27 18.39
CA THR A 444 -36.40 1.22 18.62
C THR A 444 -36.92 2.55 19.14
N LYS A 445 -38.18 2.89 18.79
CA LYS A 445 -38.84 4.11 19.27
C LYS A 445 -39.42 3.86 20.68
N THR A 446 -38.52 3.71 21.63
CA THR A 446 -38.80 3.45 23.05
C THR A 446 -37.87 4.29 23.92
N PRO A 447 -38.18 4.51 25.22
CA PRO A 447 -37.24 5.19 26.12
C PRO A 447 -35.87 4.50 26.19
N LEU A 448 -35.85 3.16 26.12
CA LEU A 448 -34.60 2.39 26.02
C LEU A 448 -33.81 2.76 24.74
N GLY A 449 -34.49 2.77 23.59
CA GLY A 449 -33.86 3.12 22.31
C GLY A 449 -33.39 4.57 22.25
N GLU A 450 -34.06 5.50 22.93
CA GLU A 450 -33.60 6.89 23.03
C GLU A 450 -32.33 7.01 23.87
N SER A 451 -32.27 6.32 25.01
CA SER A 451 -31.05 6.25 25.83
C SER A 451 -29.90 5.62 25.07
N LEU A 452 -30.15 4.52 24.35
CA LEU A 452 -29.14 3.88 23.51
C LEU A 452 -28.65 4.82 22.39
N ALA A 453 -29.55 5.54 21.71
CA ALA A 453 -29.19 6.48 20.66
C ALA A 453 -28.23 7.57 21.18
N THR A 454 -28.49 8.11 22.38
CA THR A 454 -27.63 9.10 23.02
C THR A 454 -26.26 8.52 23.40
N LEU A 455 -26.22 7.34 24.00
CA LEU A 455 -24.99 6.68 24.44
C LEU A 455 -24.12 6.27 23.22
N PHE A 456 -24.74 5.72 22.19
CA PHE A 456 -24.04 5.36 20.95
C PHE A 456 -23.49 6.61 20.21
N SER A 457 -24.24 7.72 20.19
CA SER A 457 -23.77 8.99 19.63
C SER A 457 -22.49 9.47 20.32
N ARG A 458 -22.47 9.42 21.66
CA ARG A 458 -21.26 9.75 22.43
C ARG A 458 -20.11 8.78 22.17
N ALA A 459 -20.39 7.48 22.03
CA ALA A 459 -19.39 6.51 21.68
C ALA A 459 -18.81 6.72 20.27
N ILE A 460 -19.65 7.06 19.29
CA ILE A 460 -19.25 7.36 17.91
C ILE A 460 -18.30 8.58 17.88
N LYS A 461 -18.61 9.63 18.62
CA LYS A 461 -17.74 10.85 18.74
C LYS A 461 -16.34 10.53 19.30
N MET A 462 -16.20 9.45 20.05
CA MET A 462 -14.90 9.03 20.58
C MET A 462 -14.05 8.25 19.56
N MET A 463 -14.67 7.71 18.52
CA MET A 463 -13.99 6.87 17.54
C MET A 463 -13.38 7.72 16.43
N ASP A 464 -12.26 7.27 15.88
CA ASP A 464 -11.76 7.75 14.60
C ASP A 464 -12.59 7.12 13.47
N THR A 465 -13.80 7.66 13.26
CA THR A 465 -14.72 7.21 12.20
C THR A 465 -14.12 7.35 10.82
N GLN A 466 -13.30 8.38 10.58
CA GLN A 466 -12.61 8.60 9.31
C GLN A 466 -11.63 7.48 8.97
N LYS A 467 -10.94 6.97 9.97
CA LYS A 467 -10.05 5.81 9.80
C LYS A 467 -10.83 4.55 9.43
N ILE A 468 -11.98 4.32 10.08
CA ILE A 468 -12.85 3.18 9.76
C ILE A 468 -13.39 3.33 8.34
N ILE A 469 -13.93 4.50 7.98
CA ILE A 469 -14.47 4.78 6.65
C ILE A 469 -13.41 4.54 5.58
N LYS A 470 -12.20 5.11 5.72
CA LYS A 470 -11.09 4.93 4.77
C LYS A 470 -10.67 3.48 4.57
N THR A 471 -10.96 2.60 5.52
CA THR A 471 -10.66 1.16 5.39
C THR A 471 -11.58 0.48 4.38
N TYR A 472 -12.84 0.90 4.31
CA TYR A 472 -13.88 0.25 3.51
C TYR A 472 -14.34 1.08 2.32
N ASP A 473 -14.46 2.41 2.48
CA ASP A 473 -14.81 3.34 1.41
C ASP A 473 -13.54 3.88 0.76
N TYR A 474 -13.05 3.12 -0.21
CA TYR A 474 -11.88 3.50 -0.99
C TYR A 474 -12.32 4.39 -2.15
N GLN A 475 -11.99 5.68 -2.08
CA GLN A 475 -12.44 6.73 -2.99
C GLN A 475 -11.58 7.04 -4.25
N PRO A 476 -10.52 6.32 -4.65
CA PRO A 476 -9.95 6.54 -5.97
C PRO A 476 -10.94 6.07 -7.05
N ASP A 477 -10.93 6.74 -8.18
CA ASP A 477 -11.61 6.29 -9.39
C ASP A 477 -11.06 4.91 -9.81
N TRP A 478 -11.72 3.85 -9.33
CA TRP A 478 -11.34 2.46 -9.63
C TRP A 478 -11.36 2.17 -11.12
N ARG A 479 -12.24 2.83 -11.86
CA ARG A 479 -12.30 2.67 -13.30
C ARG A 479 -11.05 3.20 -13.96
N ALA A 480 -10.61 4.40 -13.60
CA ALA A 480 -9.34 4.95 -14.08
C ALA A 480 -8.17 4.05 -13.69
N THR A 481 -8.15 3.54 -12.48
CA THR A 481 -7.13 2.60 -11.99
C THR A 481 -7.12 1.30 -12.81
N LEU A 482 -8.26 0.67 -13.02
CA LEU A 482 -8.40 -0.55 -13.84
C LEU A 482 -7.99 -0.33 -15.30
N VAL A 483 -8.33 0.83 -15.89
CA VAL A 483 -7.91 1.19 -17.25
C VAL A 483 -6.39 1.31 -17.34
N VAL A 484 -5.77 1.96 -16.37
CA VAL A 484 -4.29 2.10 -16.31
C VAL A 484 -3.64 0.72 -16.14
N GLU A 485 -4.16 -0.12 -15.24
CA GLU A 485 -3.65 -1.46 -14.99
C GLU A 485 -3.75 -2.36 -16.24
N LYS A 486 -4.90 -2.36 -16.92
CA LYS A 486 -5.08 -3.12 -18.18
C LYS A 486 -4.16 -2.60 -19.30
N ARG A 487 -3.95 -1.28 -19.39
CA ARG A 487 -2.97 -0.72 -20.32
C ARG A 487 -1.56 -1.17 -19.97
N PHE A 488 -1.18 -1.09 -18.72
CA PHE A 488 0.14 -1.53 -18.26
C PHE A 488 0.37 -3.01 -18.56
N THR A 489 -0.61 -3.88 -18.24
CA THR A 489 -0.55 -5.31 -18.52
C THR A 489 -0.41 -5.59 -20.02
N ARG A 490 -1.15 -4.90 -20.87
CA ARG A 490 -1.06 -5.04 -22.34
C ARG A 490 0.33 -4.59 -22.83
N HIS A 491 0.85 -3.46 -22.36
CA HIS A 491 2.17 -2.98 -22.75
C HIS A 491 3.28 -3.92 -22.29
N SER A 492 3.18 -4.45 -21.07
CA SER A 492 4.15 -5.43 -20.58
C SER A 492 4.14 -6.72 -21.39
N GLN A 493 2.95 -7.23 -21.76
CA GLN A 493 2.83 -8.40 -22.65
C GLN A 493 3.50 -8.17 -24.01
N TRP A 494 3.27 -7.01 -24.64
CA TRP A 494 3.93 -6.64 -25.88
C TRP A 494 5.44 -6.52 -25.73
N LEU A 495 5.91 -5.96 -24.61
CA LEU A 495 7.34 -5.85 -24.29
C LEU A 495 7.98 -7.23 -24.15
N PHE A 496 7.33 -8.16 -23.44
CA PHE A 496 7.79 -9.55 -23.32
C PHE A 496 7.79 -10.29 -24.66
N ALA A 497 6.74 -10.11 -25.47
CA ALA A 497 6.66 -10.73 -26.80
C ALA A 497 7.77 -10.22 -27.74
N THR A 498 8.05 -8.92 -27.75
CA THR A 498 9.13 -8.34 -28.56
C THR A 498 10.52 -8.76 -28.06
N ALA A 499 10.73 -8.78 -26.75
CA ALA A 499 11.99 -9.26 -26.15
C ALA A 499 12.23 -10.74 -26.47
N PHE A 500 11.19 -11.57 -26.35
CA PHE A 500 11.26 -12.98 -26.73
C PHE A 500 11.56 -13.17 -28.20
N GLY A 501 10.87 -12.41 -29.08
CA GLY A 501 11.14 -12.42 -30.53
C GLY A 501 12.59 -12.06 -30.84
N LEU A 502 13.12 -11.03 -30.19
CA LEU A 502 14.53 -10.62 -30.34
C LEU A 502 15.49 -11.72 -29.90
N LEU A 503 15.23 -12.36 -28.75
CA LEU A 503 16.03 -13.48 -28.25
C LEU A 503 16.05 -14.64 -29.24
N VAL A 504 14.90 -14.97 -29.85
CA VAL A 504 14.82 -16.01 -30.89
C VAL A 504 15.65 -15.65 -32.11
N ILE A 505 15.57 -14.40 -32.59
CA ILE A 505 16.37 -13.91 -33.72
C ILE A 505 17.86 -14.00 -33.42
N VAL A 506 18.29 -13.55 -32.24
CA VAL A 506 19.69 -13.64 -31.80
C VAL A 506 20.13 -15.10 -31.70
N ALA A 507 19.31 -15.99 -31.15
CA ALA A 507 19.61 -17.41 -31.05
C ALA A 507 19.78 -18.07 -32.44
N LEU A 508 18.91 -17.73 -33.40
CA LEU A 508 19.02 -18.20 -34.78
C LEU A 508 20.28 -17.67 -35.49
N TYR A 509 20.59 -16.39 -35.27
CA TYR A 509 21.81 -15.76 -35.80
C TYR A 509 23.06 -16.44 -35.26
N LEU A 510 23.17 -16.64 -33.95
CA LEU A 510 24.29 -17.31 -33.31
C LEU A 510 24.40 -18.78 -33.74
N ASN A 511 23.27 -19.46 -33.88
CA ASN A 511 23.26 -20.85 -34.38
C ASN A 511 23.76 -20.94 -35.83
N LYS A 512 23.39 -20.00 -36.69
CA LYS A 512 23.91 -19.91 -38.06
C LYS A 512 25.42 -19.67 -38.05
N GLN A 513 25.90 -18.71 -37.28
CA GLN A 513 27.33 -18.37 -37.17
C GLN A 513 28.15 -19.53 -36.62
N SER A 514 27.65 -20.27 -35.63
CA SER A 514 28.33 -21.42 -35.02
C SER A 514 28.40 -22.65 -35.91
N ASN A 515 27.59 -22.73 -36.98
CA ASN A 515 27.52 -23.91 -37.87
C ASN A 515 28.13 -23.68 -39.25
N THR A 516 28.66 -22.48 -39.53
CA THR A 516 29.29 -22.13 -40.80
C THR A 516 30.81 -21.95 -40.67
N ASP A 517 31.56 -22.27 -41.69
CA ASP A 517 32.99 -21.94 -41.80
C ASP A 517 33.13 -20.47 -42.20
N ASN A 518 33.94 -19.71 -41.47
CA ASN A 518 34.05 -18.27 -41.66
C ASN A 518 34.68 -17.87 -43.01
N LEU A 519 35.60 -18.69 -43.52
CA LEU A 519 36.33 -18.40 -44.77
C LEU A 519 35.49 -18.76 -46.00
N THR A 520 34.96 -19.99 -46.04
CA THR A 520 34.31 -20.57 -47.21
C THR A 520 32.80 -20.45 -47.22
N LYS A 521 32.22 -20.08 -46.09
CA LYS A 521 30.74 -20.01 -45.86
C LYS A 521 30.00 -21.37 -46.01
N LEU A 522 30.71 -22.45 -46.19
CA LEU A 522 30.16 -23.80 -46.10
C LEU A 522 29.85 -24.15 -44.67
N GLY A 523 29.19 -25.31 -44.44
CA GLY A 523 29.07 -25.88 -43.12
C GLY A 523 30.44 -26.16 -42.51
N ASN A 524 30.61 -25.96 -41.21
CA ASN A 524 31.81 -26.35 -40.50
C ASN A 524 31.79 -27.80 -39.99
N ARG A 525 32.86 -28.27 -39.41
CA ARG A 525 32.97 -29.61 -38.81
C ARG A 525 31.85 -29.88 -37.80
N ARG A 526 31.52 -28.88 -36.96
CA ARG A 526 30.46 -28.98 -35.96
C ARG A 526 29.09 -29.21 -36.60
N ALA A 527 28.80 -28.51 -37.70
CA ALA A 527 27.56 -28.65 -38.45
C ALA A 527 27.43 -30.05 -39.08
N LEU A 528 28.51 -30.58 -39.64
CA LEU A 528 28.54 -31.92 -40.19
C LEU A 528 28.19 -32.99 -39.11
N TYR A 529 28.93 -32.99 -37.98
CA TYR A 529 28.72 -33.93 -36.90
C TYR A 529 27.35 -33.83 -36.27
N ARG A 530 26.84 -32.60 -36.10
CA ARG A 530 25.50 -32.35 -35.55
C ARG A 530 24.42 -32.87 -36.48
N ARG A 531 24.53 -32.64 -37.79
CA ARG A 531 23.50 -33.04 -38.77
C ARG A 531 23.42 -34.52 -38.96
N TYR A 532 24.57 -35.20 -38.99
CA TYR A 532 24.68 -36.66 -39.22
C TYR A 532 25.06 -37.42 -37.97
N SER A 533 24.74 -36.90 -36.81
CA SER A 533 25.01 -37.54 -35.50
C SER A 533 24.37 -38.93 -35.37
N ARG A 534 23.29 -39.18 -36.10
CA ARG A 534 22.59 -40.48 -36.13
C ARG A 534 23.15 -41.43 -37.19
N GLY A 535 24.08 -40.99 -38.02
CA GLY A 535 24.68 -41.76 -39.12
C GLY A 535 24.06 -41.42 -40.50
N LEU A 536 24.42 -42.22 -41.51
CA LEU A 536 24.12 -42.02 -42.93
C LEU A 536 23.52 -43.28 -43.54
N ALA A 537 22.40 -43.13 -44.24
CA ALA A 537 21.81 -44.24 -45.03
C ALA A 537 22.68 -44.61 -46.24
N GLY A 538 22.69 -45.87 -46.62
CA GLY A 538 23.53 -46.40 -47.70
C GLY A 538 23.41 -45.61 -49.02
N LYS A 539 22.20 -45.12 -49.38
CA LYS A 539 21.94 -44.33 -50.58
C LYS A 539 22.55 -42.90 -50.54
N ILE A 540 23.02 -42.42 -49.44
CA ILE A 540 23.63 -41.09 -49.32
C ILE A 540 25.08 -41.14 -49.75
N SER A 541 25.46 -40.44 -50.78
CA SER A 541 26.85 -40.33 -51.26
C SER A 541 27.62 -39.39 -50.35
N VAL A 542 28.86 -39.75 -50.03
CA VAL A 542 29.80 -38.89 -49.28
C VAL A 542 31.04 -38.75 -50.11
N VAL A 543 31.48 -37.54 -50.31
CA VAL A 543 32.70 -37.21 -51.04
C VAL A 543 33.64 -36.48 -50.11
N TYR A 544 34.85 -37.00 -49.98
CA TYR A 544 35.95 -36.35 -49.26
C TYR A 544 36.87 -35.69 -50.25
N LEU A 545 37.18 -34.42 -50.03
CA LEU A 545 38.08 -33.66 -50.88
C LEU A 545 39.21 -33.09 -50.05
N ASP A 546 40.43 -33.23 -50.57
CA ASP A 546 41.69 -32.71 -49.95
C ASP A 546 42.51 -32.02 -51.04
N LEU A 547 42.93 -30.77 -50.82
CA LEU A 547 43.76 -30.03 -51.75
C LEU A 547 45.20 -30.58 -51.73
N ASN A 548 45.64 -31.10 -52.86
CA ASN A 548 47.02 -31.57 -52.98
C ASN A 548 48.02 -30.40 -52.91
N HIS A 549 49.09 -30.63 -52.12
CA HIS A 549 50.16 -29.64 -51.95
C HIS A 549 49.71 -28.27 -51.42
N PHE A 550 48.60 -28.18 -50.68
CA PHE A 550 48.08 -26.90 -50.19
C PHE A 550 49.06 -26.16 -49.30
N LYS A 551 49.87 -26.89 -48.50
CA LYS A 551 50.94 -26.30 -47.70
C LYS A 551 51.98 -25.63 -48.61
N GLN A 552 52.38 -26.24 -49.75
CA GLN A 552 53.33 -25.65 -50.69
C GLN A 552 52.72 -24.40 -51.37
N ILE A 553 51.40 -24.36 -51.62
CA ILE A 553 50.72 -23.19 -52.12
C ILE A 553 50.83 -22.04 -51.09
N ASN A 554 50.59 -22.34 -49.81
CA ASN A 554 50.74 -21.32 -48.76
C ASN A 554 52.21 -20.86 -48.61
N ASP A 555 53.17 -21.81 -48.65
CA ASP A 555 54.57 -21.51 -48.47
C ASP A 555 55.13 -20.65 -49.65
N ASN A 556 54.67 -20.93 -50.89
CA ASN A 556 55.13 -20.26 -52.09
C ASN A 556 54.41 -18.91 -52.37
N TYR A 557 53.12 -18.82 -52.10
CA TYR A 557 52.28 -17.69 -52.51
C TYR A 557 51.62 -16.92 -51.35
N GLY A 558 51.85 -17.41 -50.12
CA GLY A 558 51.28 -16.81 -48.89
C GLY A 558 49.86 -17.29 -48.58
N HIS A 559 49.49 -17.16 -47.31
CA HIS A 559 48.19 -17.63 -46.79
C HIS A 559 46.99 -16.91 -47.45
N GLU A 560 47.12 -15.66 -47.89
CA GLU A 560 46.06 -14.97 -48.60
C GLU A 560 45.69 -15.66 -49.92
N ILE A 561 46.66 -16.12 -50.69
CA ILE A 561 46.43 -16.88 -51.93
C ILE A 561 45.83 -18.24 -51.58
N GLY A 562 46.32 -18.92 -50.56
CA GLY A 562 45.69 -20.16 -50.06
C GLY A 562 44.23 -19.98 -49.67
N ASP A 563 43.89 -18.92 -48.96
CA ASP A 563 42.51 -18.57 -48.63
C ASP A 563 41.63 -18.28 -49.87
N LYS A 564 42.18 -17.61 -50.90
CA LYS A 564 41.49 -17.41 -52.19
C LYS A 564 41.26 -18.75 -52.90
N VAL A 565 42.23 -19.67 -52.89
CA VAL A 565 42.09 -21.05 -53.43
C VAL A 565 40.97 -21.83 -52.74
N LEU A 566 40.96 -21.78 -51.41
CA LEU A 566 39.88 -22.43 -50.63
C LEU A 566 38.51 -21.86 -50.94
N LYS A 567 38.36 -20.56 -51.05
CA LYS A 567 37.11 -19.86 -51.46
C LYS A 567 36.72 -20.28 -52.90
N GLN A 568 37.67 -20.37 -53.81
CA GLN A 568 37.35 -20.78 -55.16
C GLN A 568 36.91 -22.25 -55.23
N LEU A 569 37.55 -23.15 -54.49
CA LEU A 569 37.07 -24.54 -54.39
C LEU A 569 35.68 -24.62 -53.79
N ALA A 570 35.45 -23.91 -52.71
CA ALA A 570 34.11 -23.84 -52.11
C ALA A 570 33.03 -23.33 -53.07
N HIS A 571 33.37 -22.29 -53.88
CA HIS A 571 32.45 -21.77 -54.90
C HIS A 571 32.18 -22.83 -55.98
N ARG A 572 33.19 -23.53 -56.45
CA ARG A 572 33.05 -24.61 -57.42
C ARG A 572 32.20 -25.78 -56.90
N ILE A 573 32.41 -26.11 -55.60
CA ILE A 573 31.58 -27.11 -54.94
C ILE A 573 30.08 -26.69 -54.96
N LEU A 574 29.77 -25.45 -54.59
CA LEU A 574 28.41 -24.93 -54.58
C LEU A 574 27.78 -24.91 -55.99
N GLN A 575 28.55 -24.79 -57.05
CA GLN A 575 28.03 -24.78 -58.41
C GLN A 575 27.55 -26.18 -58.87
N VAL A 576 28.23 -27.24 -58.45
CA VAL A 576 27.95 -28.61 -58.97
C VAL A 576 27.30 -29.52 -57.94
N TRP A 577 27.42 -29.22 -56.65
CA TRP A 577 26.94 -30.10 -55.62
C TRP A 577 25.55 -29.70 -55.10
N LYS A 578 24.57 -30.57 -55.30
CA LYS A 578 23.18 -30.33 -54.88
C LYS A 578 22.87 -30.89 -53.46
N GLY A 579 23.87 -31.07 -52.63
CA GLY A 579 23.75 -31.58 -51.28
C GLY A 579 24.29 -30.58 -50.25
N HIS A 580 24.72 -31.11 -49.10
CA HIS A 580 25.35 -30.34 -48.06
C HIS A 580 26.89 -30.43 -48.23
N ALA A 581 27.54 -29.32 -48.11
CA ALA A 581 28.98 -29.18 -48.22
C ALA A 581 29.57 -28.62 -46.91
N TYR A 582 30.66 -29.16 -46.50
CA TYR A 582 31.32 -28.81 -45.23
C TYR A 582 32.84 -28.66 -45.43
N ARG A 583 33.44 -27.74 -44.73
CA ARG A 583 34.88 -27.66 -44.54
C ARG A 583 35.22 -28.15 -43.15
N ILE A 584 35.95 -29.22 -43.00
CA ILE A 584 36.22 -29.90 -41.72
C ILE A 584 37.62 -29.69 -41.18
N GLY A 585 38.56 -29.33 -42.03
CA GLY A 585 39.97 -29.03 -41.74
C GLY A 585 40.51 -27.88 -42.53
N GLY A 586 41.81 -27.67 -42.55
CA GLY A 586 42.47 -26.60 -43.27
C GLY A 586 42.16 -26.60 -44.77
N ASP A 587 42.36 -27.73 -45.43
CA ASP A 587 42.21 -28.01 -46.86
C ASP A 587 41.22 -29.15 -47.17
N GLU A 588 40.49 -29.62 -46.15
CA GLU A 588 39.60 -30.77 -46.22
C GLU A 588 38.14 -30.35 -46.32
N PHE A 589 37.43 -30.93 -47.30
CA PHE A 589 35.99 -30.71 -47.51
C PHE A 589 35.21 -32.01 -47.59
N ILE A 590 34.02 -32.03 -47.02
CA ILE A 590 33.11 -33.13 -47.09
C ILE A 590 31.84 -32.70 -47.77
N LEU A 591 31.44 -33.48 -48.79
CA LEU A 591 30.18 -33.29 -49.47
C LEU A 591 29.26 -34.47 -49.16
N VAL A 592 28.02 -34.20 -48.79
CA VAL A 592 27.03 -35.22 -48.41
C VAL A 592 25.74 -34.96 -49.20
N GLY A 593 25.29 -35.91 -49.95
CA GLY A 593 24.09 -35.76 -50.75
C GLY A 593 23.58 -37.05 -51.36
N ASN A 594 22.34 -37.06 -51.85
CA ASN A 594 21.79 -38.20 -52.58
C ASN A 594 22.00 -37.94 -54.09
N ILE A 595 23.15 -38.41 -54.63
CA ILE A 595 23.55 -38.15 -55.99
C ILE A 595 23.81 -39.49 -56.65
N LYS A 596 23.35 -39.68 -57.89
CA LYS A 596 23.55 -40.90 -58.68
C LYS A 596 25.02 -41.03 -59.07
N ARG A 597 25.47 -42.26 -59.25
CA ARG A 597 26.85 -42.61 -59.56
C ARG A 597 27.39 -41.93 -60.83
N ASP A 598 26.62 -41.88 -61.89
CA ASP A 598 27.00 -41.23 -63.19
C ASP A 598 27.28 -39.73 -62.99
N GLN A 599 26.42 -39.02 -62.24
CA GLN A 599 26.59 -37.61 -61.93
C GLN A 599 27.80 -37.37 -60.99
N LEU A 600 28.06 -38.34 -60.12
CA LEU A 600 29.13 -38.26 -59.18
C LEU A 600 30.51 -38.28 -59.87
N GLU A 601 30.65 -39.10 -60.93
CA GLU A 601 31.86 -39.16 -61.73
C GLU A 601 32.13 -37.83 -62.49
N GLU A 602 31.11 -37.18 -63.01
CA GLU A 602 31.24 -35.86 -63.63
C GLU A 602 31.62 -34.78 -62.59
N ILE A 603 30.99 -34.78 -61.44
CA ILE A 603 31.31 -33.84 -60.36
C ILE A 603 32.79 -34.07 -59.87
N GLN A 604 33.16 -35.31 -59.75
CA GLN A 604 34.51 -35.69 -59.33
C GLN A 604 35.55 -35.15 -60.34
N ALA A 605 35.30 -35.37 -61.65
CA ALA A 605 36.19 -34.90 -62.74
C ALA A 605 36.31 -33.35 -62.72
N TYR A 606 35.18 -32.65 -62.47
CA TYR A 606 35.12 -31.19 -62.40
C TYR A 606 35.88 -30.61 -61.20
N LEU A 607 35.82 -31.30 -60.02
CA LEU A 607 36.44 -30.83 -58.79
C LEU A 607 37.92 -31.24 -58.67
N GLN A 608 38.35 -32.31 -59.34
CA GLN A 608 39.74 -32.86 -59.21
C GLN A 608 40.85 -31.93 -59.71
N ARG A 609 40.54 -31.04 -60.68
CA ARG A 609 41.53 -30.08 -61.21
C ARG A 609 40.87 -28.79 -61.66
N PHE A 610 41.49 -27.68 -61.31
CA PHE A 610 41.10 -26.38 -61.82
C PHE A 610 42.30 -25.44 -61.85
N VAL A 611 42.22 -24.40 -62.69
CA VAL A 611 43.23 -23.32 -62.73
C VAL A 611 42.84 -22.27 -61.76
N PHE A 612 43.74 -21.95 -60.85
CA PHE A 612 43.61 -20.77 -59.99
C PHE A 612 44.25 -19.57 -60.73
N VAL A 613 43.58 -18.42 -60.75
CA VAL A 613 44.07 -17.20 -61.35
C VAL A 613 43.76 -16.07 -60.37
N ASP A 614 44.81 -15.35 -59.96
CA ASP A 614 44.71 -14.09 -59.25
C ASP A 614 45.26 -12.99 -60.10
N VAL A 615 44.38 -12.20 -60.74
CA VAL A 615 44.77 -11.13 -61.68
C VAL A 615 45.51 -10.00 -60.98
N GLU A 616 45.20 -9.73 -59.72
CA GLU A 616 45.81 -8.64 -58.93
C GLU A 616 47.31 -8.88 -58.65
N ARG A 617 47.67 -10.17 -58.46
CA ARG A 617 49.03 -10.57 -58.11
C ARG A 617 49.80 -11.25 -59.28
N ASP A 618 49.16 -11.28 -60.40
CA ASP A 618 49.69 -11.93 -61.64
C ASP A 618 50.11 -13.41 -61.35
N VAL A 619 49.28 -14.14 -60.59
CA VAL A 619 49.57 -15.54 -60.23
C VAL A 619 48.56 -16.47 -60.88
N SER A 620 49.09 -17.49 -61.59
CA SER A 620 48.25 -18.55 -62.16
C SER A 620 48.94 -19.90 -62.02
N PHE A 621 48.21 -20.89 -61.49
CA PHE A 621 48.70 -22.24 -61.34
C PHE A 621 47.56 -23.27 -61.29
N ASP A 622 47.94 -24.52 -61.63
CA ASP A 622 47.00 -25.63 -61.52
C ASP A 622 46.82 -26.10 -60.08
N VAL A 623 45.58 -26.21 -59.66
CA VAL A 623 45.19 -26.80 -58.37
C VAL A 623 44.62 -28.17 -58.60
N THR A 624 45.13 -29.12 -57.89
CA THR A 624 44.65 -30.52 -57.91
C THR A 624 44.03 -30.89 -56.57
N VAL A 625 42.96 -31.65 -56.58
CA VAL A 625 42.21 -32.07 -55.40
C VAL A 625 42.13 -33.60 -55.40
N ALA A 626 42.54 -34.20 -54.32
CA ALA A 626 42.34 -35.63 -54.10
C ALA A 626 40.87 -35.87 -53.71
N VAL A 627 40.26 -36.86 -54.31
CA VAL A 627 38.83 -37.13 -54.12
C VAL A 627 38.62 -38.60 -53.74
N GLY A 628 38.01 -38.80 -52.56
CA GLY A 628 37.53 -40.12 -52.14
C GLY A 628 36.01 -40.10 -52.17
N VAL A 629 35.39 -41.22 -52.52
CA VAL A 629 33.94 -41.35 -52.65
C VAL A 629 33.49 -42.64 -51.94
N SER A 630 32.40 -42.49 -51.19
CA SER A 630 31.61 -43.60 -50.65
C SER A 630 30.15 -43.44 -51.01
N THR A 631 29.63 -44.39 -51.80
CA THR A 631 28.25 -44.40 -52.27
C THR A 631 27.70 -45.85 -52.29
N ASP A 632 26.40 -46.01 -52.36
CA ASP A 632 25.69 -47.29 -52.51
C ASP A 632 26.15 -48.35 -51.49
N ARG A 633 26.21 -47.97 -50.21
CA ARG A 633 26.57 -48.84 -49.09
C ARG A 633 25.39 -49.73 -48.75
N ASP A 634 25.68 -50.99 -48.41
CA ASP A 634 24.65 -52.01 -48.13
C ASP A 634 23.84 -51.75 -46.83
N SER A 635 24.37 -50.95 -45.95
CA SER A 635 23.79 -50.70 -44.64
C SER A 635 23.89 -49.22 -44.22
N TYR A 636 23.14 -48.89 -43.17
CA TYR A 636 23.25 -47.63 -42.45
C TYR A 636 24.57 -47.65 -41.63
N MET A 637 25.38 -46.63 -41.75
CA MET A 637 26.66 -46.53 -41.09
C MET A 637 26.81 -45.23 -40.28
N SER A 638 27.64 -45.25 -39.24
CA SER A 638 27.98 -44.04 -38.51
C SER A 638 28.75 -43.05 -39.40
N LEU A 639 28.62 -41.77 -39.12
CA LEU A 639 29.37 -40.73 -39.84
C LEU A 639 30.88 -41.01 -39.83
N GLN A 640 31.43 -41.47 -38.68
CA GLN A 640 32.85 -41.73 -38.53
C GLN A 640 33.34 -42.90 -39.42
N GLU A 641 32.58 -43.98 -39.50
CA GLU A 641 32.90 -45.12 -40.38
C GLU A 641 32.88 -44.70 -41.84
N VAL A 642 31.84 -43.95 -42.27
CA VAL A 642 31.75 -43.46 -43.65
C VAL A 642 32.87 -42.52 -43.99
N LEU A 643 33.22 -41.58 -43.08
CA LEU A 643 34.37 -40.68 -43.32
C LEU A 643 35.67 -41.46 -43.40
N HIS A 644 35.90 -42.47 -42.57
CA HIS A 644 37.09 -43.30 -42.60
C HIS A 644 37.22 -44.07 -43.91
N GLN A 645 36.16 -44.72 -44.40
CA GLN A 645 36.12 -45.39 -45.71
C GLN A 645 36.39 -44.40 -46.86
N THR A 646 35.82 -43.18 -46.81
CA THR A 646 35.95 -42.17 -47.85
C THR A 646 37.37 -41.61 -47.87
N ASP A 647 37.97 -41.43 -46.71
CA ASP A 647 39.37 -41.00 -46.53
C ASP A 647 40.35 -42.04 -47.06
N GLN A 648 40.13 -43.34 -46.75
CA GLN A 648 40.93 -44.43 -47.31
C GLN A 648 40.88 -44.42 -48.84
N ALA A 649 39.72 -44.33 -49.44
CA ALA A 649 39.51 -44.25 -50.89
C ALA A 649 40.24 -43.03 -51.51
N MET A 650 40.22 -41.89 -50.81
CA MET A 650 40.95 -40.68 -51.19
C MET A 650 42.47 -40.89 -51.13
N TYR A 651 42.95 -41.54 -50.06
CA TYR A 651 44.38 -41.80 -49.85
C TYR A 651 44.95 -42.76 -50.93
N GLU A 652 44.21 -43.78 -51.32
CA GLU A 652 44.57 -44.68 -52.41
C GLU A 652 44.69 -43.93 -53.75
N THR A 653 43.77 -43.05 -54.04
CA THR A 653 43.75 -42.20 -55.21
C THR A 653 44.95 -41.22 -55.22
N LYS A 654 45.32 -40.69 -54.05
CA LYS A 654 46.46 -39.79 -53.84
C LYS A 654 47.81 -40.49 -54.10
N HIS A 655 47.97 -41.75 -53.67
CA HIS A 655 49.20 -42.54 -53.86
C HIS A 655 49.40 -43.05 -55.30
N GLN A 656 48.34 -43.45 -55.97
CA GLN A 656 48.41 -43.88 -57.37
C GLN A 656 48.86 -42.74 -58.34
N ARG A 657 48.64 -41.49 -58.02
CA ARG A 657 48.98 -40.32 -58.85
C ARG A 657 50.28 -39.62 -58.49
N ASN A 658 50.90 -39.91 -57.35
CA ASN A 658 52.21 -39.36 -56.98
C ASN A 658 53.38 -39.90 -57.82
N VAL A 659 53.11 -40.76 -58.78
CA VAL A 659 54.15 -41.32 -59.68
C VAL A 659 54.37 -40.43 -60.95
N VAL A 660 53.53 -39.44 -61.23
CA VAL A 660 53.72 -38.61 -62.47
C VAL A 660 53.34 -37.11 -62.20
N THR A 661 54.35 -36.27 -62.40
CA THR A 661 54.47 -34.90 -62.88
C THR A 661 54.70 -33.79 -61.82
N PRO A 662 55.82 -33.07 -61.99
CA PRO A 662 56.12 -31.84 -61.27
C PRO A 662 55.17 -30.72 -61.68
N ILE A 663 54.91 -29.84 -60.73
CA ILE A 663 54.13 -28.59 -60.94
C ILE A 663 54.76 -27.80 -62.11
N ARG A 664 54.06 -27.79 -63.27
CA ARG A 664 54.48 -26.92 -64.40
C ARG A 664 54.05 -25.49 -64.08
N MET A 665 55.04 -24.67 -63.68
CA MET A 665 54.87 -23.21 -63.67
C MET A 665 54.73 -22.70 -65.11
N ARG A 666 53.62 -22.09 -65.42
CA ARG A 666 53.50 -21.25 -66.62
C ARG A 666 53.86 -19.80 -66.24
N HIS A 667 55.11 -19.43 -66.46
CA HIS A 667 55.42 -18.00 -66.59
C HIS A 667 54.94 -17.54 -67.95
N ARG A 668 54.18 -16.44 -67.96
CA ARG A 668 54.05 -15.60 -69.16
C ARG A 668 55.08 -14.53 -69.13
#